data_6e357fdfc0d556b100d37479df98be85
#
_entry.id   6e357fdfc0d556b100d37479df98be85
#
_cell.length_a   1.000
_cell.length_b   1.000
_cell.length_c   1.000
_cell.angle_alpha   90.00
_cell.angle_beta   90.00
_cell.angle_gamma   90.00
#
_symmetry.space_group_name_H-M   'P 1'
#
loop_
_entity.id
_entity.type
_entity.pdbx_description
1 polymer ?
#
loop_
_entity_poly.entity_id
_entity_poly.type
_entity_poly.pdbx_seq_one_letter_code
_entity_poly.pdbx_strand_id
1 'polypeptide(L)'
;MKVKLPERRAVSGPGRQDGGARAAAPLKTRGGKTARRVLRRIGYIAACCCCVGVMLASVAAVVFASYLARLSGTDADMPDLYVLKMAENSIVYAADPAGGDWTEYAVFTGENDRVWTPLEQFPQTLRDAVVSVEDRNFWNQRFGINPGRILGAAVNELTGHRLYGSRQGASTLEQQLIENLTGNSAQSISGKFKEISRAIVMAGRYSKDMILEAYLNIAPLTGTLSGMQAGAQQYFGKDASQLTLAESATLASIPRSPVAYSPYSNPEKLLERRNWVLGLMLDQKRISQADYDAAAAAPLGVRSREEAAAASPRGKVNSYFTDAVFERLADDIMEKENCGRAAAVTRIRTGGLRIFSTVDLRLQRMLEAFMENDGEDGYFPALWRQEEADTGIPFDSADAVSYGDDGLPLNAQGEPVFRPDDTPVYEQDGTTLLRGSSAQPNADGVHTLVFYRNIRTQAAVATMDYEGHVLALVGGVGEKRYDLSLNRAADVPRQIGSTMKPLAAYALGIENGVINYSSLIADAPLYTQQDHRMLNTEYCRKLGLSLDPGDPANQARDDVWRAWPTNYNGPGTGRPVVVADALAQSLNTVPVQIGDMLGKRRLFDFAYGSLGLTHLDPERDNDLGPLVLGSQTHGVTPVQLANAYSVFRDGVYRPALYYTKVTLADGSTYLDPAQDSYAVQAVSPQTAYIMNRLLRGVLTAPGGTARGMAPAGEMEAAAKTGTTTDYRDFTFVGLTPYYVTAGWWGYDVPADLSQQGVRTGKPLQTLWRDYMQQAQEGLPYLEFPVPEGVVARRYDPATGCLVPSGGAVGYYTEDNLPPEQPALP
;
A
#
# COMPACT_ATOMS: atom_id res chain seq x y z
N MET A 1 -37.14 -3.56 37.10
CA MET A 1 -38.22 -3.23 38.01
C MET A 1 -39.53 -3.30 37.25
N LYS A 2 -40.30 -4.37 37.47
CA LYS A 2 -41.59 -4.65 36.80
C LYS A 2 -42.69 -3.86 37.48
N VAL A 3 -43.56 -3.20 36.74
CA VAL A 3 -44.86 -2.78 37.26
C VAL A 3 -45.96 -3.20 36.30
N LYS A 4 -46.96 -3.86 36.87
CA LYS A 4 -48.10 -4.56 36.30
C LYS A 4 -49.22 -3.64 35.83
N LEU A 5 -49.89 -4.10 34.77
CA LEU A 5 -51.27 -3.70 34.42
C LEU A 5 -52.28 -4.27 35.39
N PRO A 6 -53.48 -3.69 35.51
CA PRO A 6 -54.64 -4.52 35.92
C PRO A 6 -55.76 -4.61 34.88
N GLU A 7 -56.46 -5.72 35.00
CA GLU A 7 -57.47 -6.30 34.10
C GLU A 7 -58.88 -5.68 34.21
N ARG A 8 -59.58 -6.01 33.15
CA ARG A 8 -61.05 -5.84 32.95
C ARG A 8 -61.93 -6.51 34.04
N ARG A 9 -63.11 -5.93 34.24
CA ARG A 9 -64.32 -6.73 34.61
C ARG A 9 -65.54 -6.16 33.90
N ALA A 10 -66.25 -7.07 33.25
CA ALA A 10 -67.56 -6.93 32.66
C ALA A 10 -68.62 -7.32 33.69
N VAL A 11 -69.75 -6.71 33.67
CA VAL A 11 -71.00 -7.32 34.18
C VAL A 11 -72.20 -6.84 33.32
N SER A 12 -73.05 -7.78 33.00
CA SER A 12 -74.24 -7.96 32.18
C SER A 12 -75.49 -7.15 32.63
N GLY A 13 -76.35 -6.94 31.66
CA GLY A 13 -77.73 -6.33 31.76
C GLY A 13 -78.72 -7.14 32.55
N PRO A 14 -80.05 -7.06 32.42
CA PRO A 14 -80.92 -6.63 31.31
C PRO A 14 -82.14 -5.86 31.77
N GLY A 15 -83.09 -5.49 30.89
CA GLY A 15 -84.48 -5.26 31.19
C GLY A 15 -85.24 -4.23 30.32
N ARG A 16 -86.16 -4.70 29.57
CA ARG A 16 -87.24 -4.03 28.81
C ARG A 16 -88.19 -3.17 29.67
N GLN A 17 -88.78 -2.09 29.16
CA GLN A 17 -90.15 -2.00 28.68
C GLN A 17 -90.58 -0.51 28.37
N ASP A 18 -91.18 -0.42 27.23
CA ASP A 18 -92.33 0.39 26.78
C ASP A 18 -92.70 1.76 27.31
N GLY A 19 -92.95 2.63 26.36
CA GLY A 19 -94.26 3.47 26.39
C GLY A 19 -94.11 4.96 26.22
N GLY A 20 -94.63 5.46 25.12
CA GLY A 20 -95.33 6.73 25.15
C GLY A 20 -94.78 7.89 24.35
N ALA A 21 -95.30 8.11 23.20
CA ALA A 21 -95.16 9.28 22.41
C ALA A 21 -95.68 10.59 23.09
N ARG A 22 -94.89 11.65 23.04
CA ARG A 22 -95.46 13.04 23.00
C ARG A 22 -94.42 13.93 22.29
N ALA A 23 -94.95 14.66 21.29
CA ALA A 23 -94.35 15.69 20.50
C ALA A 23 -93.79 16.85 21.37
N ALA A 24 -92.59 17.32 21.08
CA ALA A 24 -92.08 18.55 21.64
C ALA A 24 -91.36 19.35 20.54
N ALA A 25 -91.57 20.60 20.59
CA ALA A 25 -91.16 21.67 19.63
C ALA A 25 -89.70 21.91 19.45
N PRO A 26 -89.22 22.55 18.39
CA PRO A 26 -87.83 22.66 18.03
C PRO A 26 -86.97 23.57 18.94
N LEU A 27 -85.93 23.04 19.52
CA LEU A 27 -84.91 23.81 20.23
C LEU A 27 -83.97 24.49 19.23
N LYS A 28 -83.90 25.78 19.29
CA LYS A 28 -82.92 26.63 18.55
C LYS A 28 -81.51 26.28 19.01
N THR A 29 -80.71 25.75 18.10
CA THR A 29 -79.29 25.47 18.28
C THR A 29 -78.45 26.76 18.42
N ARG A 30 -77.98 27.06 19.61
CA ARG A 30 -77.02 28.15 19.93
C ARG A 30 -75.57 27.65 19.78
N GLY A 31 -75.19 26.85 18.76
CA GLY A 31 -73.88 26.25 18.58
C GLY A 31 -73.00 26.88 17.48
N GLY A 32 -73.58 27.72 16.61
CA GLY A 32 -72.84 28.14 15.38
C GLY A 32 -71.76 29.22 15.56
N LYS A 33 -71.76 29.95 16.66
CA LYS A 33 -70.77 31.06 16.87
C LYS A 33 -69.47 30.61 17.53
N THR A 34 -69.48 29.57 18.33
CA THR A 34 -68.33 29.07 19.05
C THR A 34 -67.44 28.16 18.11
N ALA A 35 -68.08 27.33 17.33
CA ALA A 35 -67.38 26.50 16.34
C ALA A 35 -66.63 27.34 15.28
N ARG A 36 -67.25 28.42 14.78
CA ARG A 36 -66.57 29.36 13.86
C ARG A 36 -65.42 30.14 14.51
N ARG A 37 -65.43 30.41 15.79
CA ARG A 37 -64.29 31.03 16.49
C ARG A 37 -63.13 30.05 16.73
N VAL A 38 -63.42 28.79 17.04
CA VAL A 38 -62.47 27.76 17.20
C VAL A 38 -61.80 27.43 15.84
N LEU A 39 -62.55 27.28 14.79
CA LEU A 39 -62.05 27.09 13.43
C LEU A 39 -61.16 28.27 12.95
N ARG A 40 -61.55 29.52 13.24
CA ARG A 40 -60.69 30.67 12.95
C ARG A 40 -59.38 30.69 13.77
N ARG A 41 -59.40 30.30 15.04
CA ARG A 41 -58.17 30.19 15.86
C ARG A 41 -57.26 29.09 15.37
N ILE A 42 -57.82 27.94 14.98
CA ILE A 42 -57.02 26.84 14.37
C ILE A 42 -56.43 27.29 13.02
N GLY A 43 -57.19 28.02 12.20
CA GLY A 43 -56.70 28.59 10.95
C GLY A 43 -55.58 29.64 11.17
N TYR A 44 -55.66 30.46 12.18
CA TYR A 44 -54.60 31.42 12.55
C TYR A 44 -53.33 30.69 13.07
N ILE A 45 -53.51 29.66 13.91
CA ILE A 45 -52.37 28.85 14.39
C ILE A 45 -51.70 28.13 13.21
N ALA A 46 -52.47 27.51 12.34
CA ALA A 46 -51.95 26.86 11.13
C ALA A 46 -51.24 27.87 10.20
N ALA A 47 -51.81 29.07 10.02
CA ALA A 47 -51.13 30.12 9.23
C ALA A 47 -49.85 30.62 9.90
N CYS A 48 -49.83 30.79 11.22
CA CYS A 48 -48.60 31.15 11.97
C CYS A 48 -47.54 30.04 11.87
N CYS A 49 -47.93 28.78 12.02
CA CYS A 49 -47.00 27.64 11.85
C CYS A 49 -46.43 27.58 10.41
N CYS A 50 -47.26 27.83 9.39
CA CYS A 50 -46.81 27.95 8.01
C CYS A 50 -45.84 29.12 7.80
N CYS A 51 -46.12 30.30 8.38
CA CYS A 51 -45.22 31.46 8.31
C CYS A 51 -43.88 31.19 9.00
N VAL A 52 -43.92 30.57 10.18
CA VAL A 52 -42.68 30.15 10.89
C VAL A 52 -41.91 29.10 10.07
N GLY A 53 -42.62 28.14 9.49
CA GLY A 53 -42.02 27.14 8.59
C GLY A 53 -41.36 27.78 7.37
N VAL A 54 -42.00 28.75 6.72
CA VAL A 54 -41.45 29.50 5.58
C VAL A 54 -40.25 30.36 6.03
N MET A 55 -40.28 31.00 7.18
CA MET A 55 -39.15 31.77 7.71
C MET A 55 -37.93 30.86 8.01
N LEU A 56 -38.16 29.72 8.66
CA LEU A 56 -37.08 28.76 8.95
C LEU A 56 -36.49 28.21 7.66
N ALA A 57 -37.31 27.86 6.67
CA ALA A 57 -36.88 27.42 5.34
C ALA A 57 -36.08 28.52 4.60
N SER A 58 -36.50 29.80 4.72
CA SER A 58 -35.77 30.93 4.12
C SER A 58 -34.41 31.16 4.77
N VAL A 59 -34.34 31.09 6.11
CA VAL A 59 -33.05 31.17 6.83
C VAL A 59 -32.12 30.02 6.44
N ALA A 60 -32.64 28.78 6.40
CA ALA A 60 -31.87 27.63 5.98
C ALA A 60 -31.37 27.78 4.52
N ALA A 61 -32.20 28.32 3.61
CA ALA A 61 -31.84 28.60 2.24
C ALA A 61 -30.73 29.67 2.12
N VAL A 62 -30.78 30.72 2.93
CA VAL A 62 -29.74 31.78 2.95
C VAL A 62 -28.43 31.24 3.52
N VAL A 63 -28.48 30.45 4.61
CA VAL A 63 -27.29 29.81 5.19
C VAL A 63 -26.67 28.85 4.18
N PHE A 64 -27.49 28.06 3.49
CA PHE A 64 -27.03 27.14 2.43
C PHE A 64 -26.47 27.89 1.21
N ALA A 65 -27.09 28.96 0.78
CA ALA A 65 -26.58 29.80 -0.32
C ALA A 65 -25.24 30.48 0.06
N SER A 66 -25.11 30.94 1.30
CA SER A 66 -23.86 31.52 1.82
C SER A 66 -22.76 30.48 1.93
N TYR A 67 -23.08 29.23 2.30
CA TYR A 67 -22.17 28.09 2.31
C TYR A 67 -21.72 27.72 0.87
N LEU A 68 -22.66 27.67 -0.09
CA LEU A 68 -22.35 27.47 -1.50
C LEU A 68 -21.43 28.57 -2.06
N ALA A 69 -21.69 29.83 -1.72
CA ALA A 69 -20.88 30.97 -2.17
C ALA A 69 -19.43 30.92 -1.60
N ARG A 70 -19.26 30.38 -0.40
CA ARG A 70 -17.93 30.14 0.19
C ARG A 70 -17.21 28.98 -0.50
N LEU A 71 -17.91 27.89 -0.83
CA LEU A 71 -17.35 26.74 -1.52
C LEU A 71 -16.95 27.05 -2.97
N SER A 72 -17.72 27.85 -3.69
CA SER A 72 -17.40 28.24 -5.08
C SER A 72 -16.10 29.06 -5.22
N GLY A 73 -15.58 29.59 -4.12
CA GLY A 73 -14.31 30.33 -4.07
C GLY A 73 -13.09 29.51 -3.64
N THR A 74 -13.28 28.24 -3.19
CA THR A 74 -12.21 27.41 -2.59
C THR A 74 -12.11 26.01 -3.19
N ASP A 75 -12.85 25.68 -4.28
CA ASP A 75 -12.88 24.35 -4.86
C ASP A 75 -11.62 24.04 -5.71
N ALA A 76 -10.47 23.96 -5.03
CA ALA A 76 -9.27 23.32 -5.56
C ALA A 76 -9.43 21.79 -5.73
N ASP A 77 -10.46 21.20 -5.09
CA ASP A 77 -10.65 19.73 -5.00
C ASP A 77 -11.61 19.14 -6.05
N MET A 78 -12.18 19.95 -6.96
CA MET A 78 -13.07 19.41 -8.00
C MET A 78 -12.34 19.37 -9.34
N PRO A 79 -12.06 18.18 -9.89
CA PRO A 79 -11.41 18.04 -11.18
C PRO A 79 -12.18 18.78 -12.30
N ASP A 80 -11.48 19.49 -13.15
CA ASP A 80 -12.09 20.16 -14.30
C ASP A 80 -12.37 19.14 -15.40
N LEU A 81 -13.64 18.99 -15.79
CA LEU A 81 -14.05 18.02 -16.81
C LEU A 81 -13.43 18.31 -18.19
N TYR A 82 -13.11 19.57 -18.50
CA TYR A 82 -12.41 19.91 -19.74
C TYR A 82 -10.94 19.44 -19.70
N VAL A 83 -10.30 19.53 -18.54
CA VAL A 83 -8.94 19.00 -18.33
C VAL A 83 -8.93 17.49 -18.45
N LEU A 84 -9.93 16.81 -17.88
CA LEU A 84 -10.06 15.35 -18.02
C LEU A 84 -10.32 14.92 -19.48
N LYS A 85 -11.07 15.71 -20.25
CA LYS A 85 -11.31 15.45 -21.68
C LYS A 85 -10.08 15.62 -22.54
N MET A 86 -9.17 16.51 -22.16
CA MET A 86 -7.89 16.78 -22.84
C MET A 86 -6.74 15.91 -22.30
N ALA A 87 -7.06 14.91 -21.50
CA ALA A 87 -6.09 14.07 -20.83
C ALA A 87 -5.20 13.32 -21.84
N GLU A 88 -3.89 13.49 -21.68
CA GLU A 88 -2.87 12.71 -22.34
C GLU A 88 -2.23 11.76 -21.35
N ASN A 89 -1.86 10.56 -21.82
CA ASN A 89 -1.12 9.61 -21.01
C ASN A 89 0.26 10.16 -20.63
N SER A 90 0.69 9.92 -19.42
CA SER A 90 2.05 10.26 -19.03
C SER A 90 3.03 9.17 -19.47
N ILE A 91 4.20 9.57 -19.90
CA ILE A 91 5.21 8.70 -20.50
C ILE A 91 6.47 8.72 -19.63
N VAL A 92 6.95 7.54 -19.29
CA VAL A 92 8.24 7.34 -18.63
C VAL A 92 9.29 7.08 -19.68
N TYR A 93 10.34 7.87 -19.66
CA TYR A 93 11.49 7.75 -20.55
C TYR A 93 12.68 7.16 -19.78
N ALA A 94 13.45 6.34 -20.48
CA ALA A 94 14.75 5.85 -20.03
C ALA A 94 15.84 6.47 -20.89
N ALA A 95 16.97 6.80 -20.28
CA ALA A 95 18.15 7.26 -21.00
C ALA A 95 18.75 6.13 -21.86
N ASP A 96 19.20 6.45 -23.06
CA ASP A 96 20.01 5.51 -23.86
C ASP A 96 21.43 5.42 -23.21
N PRO A 97 21.88 4.23 -22.82
CA PRO A 97 23.23 4.06 -22.26
C PRO A 97 24.36 4.52 -23.18
N ALA A 98 24.12 4.54 -24.49
CA ALA A 98 25.09 5.01 -25.48
C ALA A 98 25.24 6.54 -25.56
N GLY A 99 24.40 7.26 -24.84
CA GLY A 99 24.41 8.73 -24.70
C GLY A 99 23.61 9.46 -25.76
N GLY A 100 22.64 10.25 -25.38
CA GLY A 100 22.01 11.30 -26.17
C GLY A 100 20.50 11.28 -26.30
N ASP A 101 19.86 10.15 -26.51
CA ASP A 101 18.41 10.10 -26.74
C ASP A 101 17.67 9.41 -25.59
N TRP A 102 16.44 9.91 -25.33
CA TRP A 102 15.52 9.30 -24.40
C TRP A 102 14.56 8.38 -25.16
N THR A 103 14.41 7.14 -24.71
CA THR A 103 13.47 6.17 -25.28
C THR A 103 12.25 6.01 -24.37
N GLU A 104 11.08 5.84 -24.94
CA GLU A 104 9.88 5.52 -24.21
C GLU A 104 10.03 4.14 -23.53
N TYR A 105 9.90 4.12 -22.23
CA TYR A 105 10.04 2.91 -21.43
C TYR A 105 8.69 2.35 -20.98
N ALA A 106 7.83 3.21 -20.46
CA ALA A 106 6.50 2.86 -19.98
C ALA A 106 5.51 4.00 -20.16
N VAL A 107 4.24 3.67 -20.16
CA VAL A 107 3.15 4.63 -20.25
C VAL A 107 2.25 4.45 -19.05
N PHE A 108 2.03 5.50 -18.30
CA PHE A 108 1.02 5.52 -17.25
C PHE A 108 -0.33 5.85 -17.88
N THR A 109 -1.04 4.81 -18.25
CA THR A 109 -2.42 4.94 -18.70
C THR A 109 -3.36 5.07 -17.49
N GLY A 110 -4.49 5.73 -17.67
CA GLY A 110 -5.63 5.53 -16.78
C GLY A 110 -5.94 4.02 -16.71
N GLU A 111 -6.62 3.55 -15.68
CA GLU A 111 -6.90 2.12 -15.41
C GLU A 111 -7.45 1.31 -16.59
N ASN A 112 -7.71 1.96 -17.66
CA ASN A 112 -7.98 1.43 -19.00
C ASN A 112 -7.27 2.35 -19.98
N ASP A 113 -6.89 1.89 -21.13
CA ASP A 113 -6.50 2.70 -22.30
C ASP A 113 -7.59 3.77 -22.56
N ARG A 114 -7.65 4.80 -21.72
CA ARG A 114 -8.69 5.81 -21.77
C ARG A 114 -8.41 6.75 -22.92
N VAL A 115 -8.76 6.33 -24.09
CA VAL A 115 -9.16 7.27 -25.12
C VAL A 115 -10.50 7.84 -24.65
N TRP A 116 -10.53 9.10 -24.21
CA TRP A 116 -11.77 9.77 -23.89
C TRP A 116 -12.70 9.67 -25.10
N THR A 117 -13.80 8.99 -24.92
CA THR A 117 -14.75 8.74 -26.00
C THR A 117 -15.78 9.88 -26.01
N PRO A 118 -15.86 10.66 -27.09
CA PRO A 118 -16.88 11.70 -27.23
C PRO A 118 -18.29 11.14 -27.12
N LEU A 119 -19.24 11.98 -26.61
CA LEU A 119 -20.61 11.53 -26.37
C LEU A 119 -21.29 10.96 -27.62
N GLU A 120 -20.96 11.53 -28.79
CA GLU A 120 -21.52 11.12 -30.07
C GLU A 120 -21.15 9.69 -30.48
N GLN A 121 -20.03 9.18 -30.01
CA GLN A 121 -19.56 7.81 -30.27
C GLN A 121 -20.25 6.77 -29.39
N PHE A 122 -20.85 7.18 -28.28
CA PHE A 122 -21.71 6.28 -27.51
C PHE A 122 -23.08 6.16 -28.17
N PRO A 123 -23.61 4.94 -28.42
CA PRO A 123 -24.91 4.77 -29.05
C PRO A 123 -26.04 5.34 -28.20
N GLN A 124 -27.09 5.81 -28.84
CA GLN A 124 -28.26 6.37 -28.12
C GLN A 124 -28.85 5.37 -27.13
N THR A 125 -28.83 4.06 -27.45
CA THR A 125 -29.27 2.98 -26.56
C THR A 125 -28.54 2.94 -25.23
N LEU A 126 -27.21 3.16 -25.21
CA LEU A 126 -26.40 3.20 -24.00
C LEU A 126 -26.68 4.47 -23.18
N ARG A 127 -26.72 5.64 -23.86
CA ARG A 127 -27.05 6.93 -23.21
C ARG A 127 -28.42 6.86 -22.53
N ASP A 128 -29.40 6.32 -23.23
CA ASP A 128 -30.78 6.15 -22.72
C ASP A 128 -30.85 5.10 -21.59
N ALA A 129 -30.11 4.00 -21.67
CA ALA A 129 -30.06 2.99 -20.62
C ALA A 129 -29.51 3.58 -19.31
N VAL A 130 -28.37 4.27 -19.38
CA VAL A 130 -27.74 4.91 -18.21
C VAL A 130 -28.62 5.97 -17.57
N VAL A 131 -29.18 6.89 -18.39
CA VAL A 131 -30.11 7.92 -17.89
C VAL A 131 -31.36 7.29 -17.31
N SER A 132 -31.89 6.23 -17.92
CA SER A 132 -33.11 5.55 -17.44
C SER A 132 -32.92 4.90 -16.09
N VAL A 133 -31.76 4.32 -15.82
CA VAL A 133 -31.49 3.57 -14.58
C VAL A 133 -30.97 4.46 -13.47
N GLU A 134 -30.07 5.40 -13.76
CA GLU A 134 -29.42 6.23 -12.74
C GLU A 134 -30.20 7.52 -12.45
N ASP A 135 -30.60 8.24 -13.45
CA ASP A 135 -31.33 9.51 -13.27
C ASP A 135 -32.34 9.84 -14.42
N ARG A 136 -33.50 9.26 -14.34
CA ARG A 136 -34.58 9.47 -15.37
C ARG A 136 -34.91 10.93 -15.64
N ASN A 137 -34.64 11.85 -14.70
CA ASN A 137 -34.92 13.27 -14.81
C ASN A 137 -33.70 14.11 -15.20
N PHE A 138 -32.58 13.51 -15.48
CA PHE A 138 -31.31 14.15 -15.75
C PHE A 138 -31.41 15.37 -16.70
N TRP A 139 -32.06 15.19 -17.83
CA TRP A 139 -32.19 16.25 -18.85
C TRP A 139 -33.05 17.44 -18.38
N ASN A 140 -33.97 17.24 -17.42
CA ASN A 140 -34.92 18.26 -16.95
C ASN A 140 -34.47 18.93 -15.64
N GLN A 141 -33.41 18.45 -14.98
CA GLN A 141 -32.92 19.01 -13.72
C GLN A 141 -31.93 20.14 -13.98
N ARG A 142 -32.24 21.32 -13.42
CA ARG A 142 -31.34 22.50 -13.55
C ARG A 142 -30.22 22.56 -12.55
N PHE A 143 -30.37 21.94 -11.37
CA PHE A 143 -29.47 22.15 -10.23
C PHE A 143 -28.62 20.95 -9.89
N GLY A 144 -28.56 19.90 -10.72
CA GLY A 144 -27.76 18.69 -10.45
C GLY A 144 -28.20 17.89 -9.21
N ILE A 145 -29.32 18.19 -8.63
CA ILE A 145 -29.91 17.52 -7.46
C ILE A 145 -31.43 17.34 -7.65
N ASN A 146 -32.01 16.39 -6.93
CA ASN A 146 -33.47 16.20 -6.89
C ASN A 146 -34.01 16.59 -5.50
N PRO A 147 -34.53 17.82 -5.32
CA PRO A 147 -34.98 18.29 -4.01
C PRO A 147 -36.09 17.43 -3.43
N GLY A 148 -37.01 16.90 -4.26
CA GLY A 148 -38.09 16.04 -3.80
C GLY A 148 -37.61 14.71 -3.24
N ARG A 149 -36.58 14.11 -3.82
CA ARG A 149 -35.98 12.86 -3.31
C ARG A 149 -35.14 13.10 -2.04
N ILE A 150 -34.43 14.22 -1.98
CA ILE A 150 -33.67 14.63 -0.77
C ILE A 150 -34.64 14.82 0.41
N LEU A 151 -35.75 15.54 0.19
CA LEU A 151 -36.77 15.74 1.22
C LEU A 151 -37.43 14.41 1.63
N GLY A 152 -37.73 13.53 0.65
CA GLY A 152 -38.29 12.21 0.93
C GLY A 152 -37.34 11.32 1.75
N ALA A 153 -36.05 11.34 1.44
CA ALA A 153 -35.03 10.63 2.21
C ALA A 153 -34.91 11.17 3.64
N ALA A 154 -34.92 12.50 3.82
CA ALA A 154 -34.87 13.15 5.13
C ALA A 154 -36.12 12.82 5.97
N VAL A 155 -37.30 12.77 5.36
CA VAL A 155 -38.54 12.38 6.05
C VAL A 155 -38.52 10.91 6.46
N ASN A 156 -38.03 10.02 5.61
CA ASN A 156 -37.90 8.61 5.96
C ASN A 156 -36.91 8.37 7.12
N GLU A 157 -35.81 9.12 7.13
CA GLU A 157 -34.80 9.06 8.22
C GLU A 157 -35.37 9.57 9.55
N LEU A 158 -36.07 10.71 9.52
CA LEU A 158 -36.67 11.32 10.71
C LEU A 158 -37.86 10.54 11.29
N THR A 159 -38.59 9.83 10.43
CA THR A 159 -39.82 9.13 10.87
C THR A 159 -39.60 7.65 11.18
N GLY A 160 -38.41 7.10 10.84
CA GLY A 160 -38.13 5.66 10.98
C GLY A 160 -39.07 4.78 10.13
N HIS A 161 -39.88 5.38 9.27
CA HIS A 161 -40.84 4.68 8.39
C HIS A 161 -40.52 4.97 6.93
N ARG A 162 -40.58 3.95 6.07
CA ARG A 162 -40.50 4.11 4.62
C ARG A 162 -41.84 4.64 4.06
N LEU A 163 -42.15 5.89 4.38
CA LEU A 163 -43.33 6.57 3.91
C LEU A 163 -43.28 6.91 2.40
N TYR A 164 -42.05 7.06 1.88
CA TYR A 164 -41.81 7.25 0.45
C TYR A 164 -41.10 5.99 -0.07
N GLY A 165 -41.88 5.11 -0.67
CA GLY A 165 -41.39 3.91 -1.34
C GLY A 165 -40.69 4.28 -2.63
N SER A 166 -39.34 4.34 -2.64
CA SER A 166 -38.60 4.30 -3.90
C SER A 166 -37.55 3.20 -3.84
N ARG A 167 -37.69 2.21 -4.74
CA ARG A 167 -36.63 1.26 -5.07
C ARG A 167 -35.49 1.92 -5.91
N GLN A 168 -35.61 3.19 -6.26
CA GLN A 168 -34.60 3.96 -7.00
C GLN A 168 -33.73 4.76 -6.06
N GLY A 169 -32.41 4.79 -6.31
CA GLY A 169 -31.45 5.59 -5.56
C GLY A 169 -31.81 7.10 -5.53
N ALA A 170 -31.43 7.80 -4.49
CA ALA A 170 -31.72 9.22 -4.32
C ALA A 170 -30.71 10.14 -5.04
N SER A 171 -29.53 9.63 -5.45
CA SER A 171 -28.46 10.39 -6.09
C SER A 171 -28.73 10.67 -7.57
N THR A 172 -28.26 11.81 -8.05
CA THR A 172 -28.29 12.20 -9.47
C THR A 172 -26.99 11.77 -10.16
N LEU A 173 -26.95 11.85 -11.50
CA LEU A 173 -25.73 11.58 -12.29
C LEU A 173 -24.58 12.51 -11.87
N GLU A 174 -24.86 13.79 -11.58
CA GLU A 174 -23.85 14.74 -11.09
C GLU A 174 -23.27 14.31 -9.75
N GLN A 175 -24.10 13.84 -8.83
CA GLN A 175 -23.66 13.37 -7.52
C GLN A 175 -22.80 12.12 -7.63
N GLN A 176 -23.20 11.16 -8.48
CA GLN A 176 -22.41 9.95 -8.73
C GLN A 176 -21.09 10.26 -9.45
N LEU A 177 -21.10 11.20 -10.41
CA LEU A 177 -19.89 11.62 -11.09
C LEU A 177 -18.87 12.23 -10.10
N ILE A 178 -19.35 13.06 -9.17
CA ILE A 178 -18.51 13.63 -8.10
C ILE A 178 -17.94 12.53 -7.20
N GLU A 179 -18.79 11.58 -6.79
CA GLU A 179 -18.35 10.43 -5.98
C GLU A 179 -17.24 9.65 -6.70
N ASN A 180 -17.43 9.35 -7.98
CA ASN A 180 -16.44 8.64 -8.79
C ASN A 180 -15.15 9.44 -9.01
N LEU A 181 -15.23 10.78 -9.13
CA LEU A 181 -14.05 11.64 -9.32
C LEU A 181 -13.26 11.87 -8.03
N THR A 182 -13.93 11.91 -6.87
CA THR A 182 -13.30 12.26 -5.59
C THR A 182 -12.99 11.06 -4.70
N GLY A 183 -13.46 9.85 -5.06
CA GLY A 183 -13.31 8.64 -4.26
C GLY A 183 -14.02 8.70 -2.90
N ASN A 184 -14.76 9.77 -2.61
CA ASN A 184 -15.41 10.00 -1.33
C ASN A 184 -16.88 9.57 -1.38
N SER A 185 -17.17 8.32 -1.01
CA SER A 185 -18.55 7.94 -0.67
C SER A 185 -18.94 8.62 0.66
N ALA A 186 -19.96 9.48 0.60
CA ALA A 186 -20.38 10.27 1.76
C ALA A 186 -21.07 9.39 2.81
N GLN A 187 -20.29 8.82 3.72
CA GLN A 187 -20.81 8.07 4.88
C GLN A 187 -21.29 8.97 6.04
N SER A 188 -21.04 10.28 5.96
CA SER A 188 -21.46 11.26 6.97
C SER A 188 -22.42 12.29 6.40
N ILE A 189 -23.25 12.90 7.27
CA ILE A 189 -24.16 13.99 6.88
C ILE A 189 -23.37 15.16 6.28
N SER A 190 -22.22 15.50 6.83
CA SER A 190 -21.37 16.58 6.30
C SER A 190 -20.79 16.23 4.92
N GLY A 191 -20.41 14.98 4.70
CA GLY A 191 -19.97 14.48 3.39
C GLY A 191 -21.09 14.58 2.34
N LYS A 192 -22.32 14.23 2.72
CA LYS A 192 -23.48 14.34 1.81
C LYS A 192 -23.84 15.79 1.46
N PHE A 193 -23.62 16.73 2.40
CA PHE A 193 -23.75 18.16 2.09
C PHE A 193 -22.69 18.66 1.11
N LYS A 194 -21.44 18.23 1.24
CA LYS A 194 -20.36 18.55 0.29
C LYS A 194 -20.66 18.01 -1.10
N GLU A 195 -21.09 16.76 -1.20
CA GLU A 195 -21.49 16.13 -2.47
C GLU A 195 -22.63 16.91 -3.15
N ILE A 196 -23.68 17.24 -2.43
CA ILE A 196 -24.82 18.05 -2.93
C ILE A 196 -24.35 19.42 -3.43
N SER A 197 -23.47 20.08 -2.66
CA SER A 197 -22.95 21.40 -3.03
C SER A 197 -22.12 21.34 -4.31
N ARG A 198 -21.24 20.35 -4.43
CA ARG A 198 -20.42 20.12 -5.63
C ARG A 198 -21.29 19.76 -6.85
N ALA A 199 -22.36 18.99 -6.66
CA ALA A 199 -23.30 18.66 -7.74
C ALA A 199 -24.01 19.91 -8.30
N ILE A 200 -24.36 20.87 -7.43
CA ILE A 200 -24.96 22.14 -7.84
C ILE A 200 -23.96 22.99 -8.63
N VAL A 201 -22.71 23.07 -8.15
CA VAL A 201 -21.63 23.80 -8.85
C VAL A 201 -21.34 23.16 -10.21
N MET A 202 -21.22 21.82 -10.26
CA MET A 202 -21.01 21.07 -11.50
C MET A 202 -22.12 21.31 -12.52
N ALA A 203 -23.38 21.24 -12.11
CA ALA A 203 -24.52 21.51 -12.99
C ALA A 203 -24.59 22.96 -13.49
N GLY A 204 -24.00 23.91 -12.75
CA GLY A 204 -23.87 25.32 -13.16
C GLY A 204 -22.71 25.59 -14.10
N ARG A 205 -21.64 24.78 -14.02
CA ARG A 205 -20.39 24.97 -14.76
C ARG A 205 -20.37 24.24 -16.11
N TYR A 206 -20.98 23.05 -16.19
CA TYR A 206 -20.90 22.16 -17.36
C TYR A 206 -22.26 21.89 -17.99
N SER A 207 -22.28 21.65 -19.30
CA SER A 207 -23.49 21.20 -20.01
C SER A 207 -23.88 19.79 -19.60
N LYS A 208 -25.15 19.45 -19.78
CA LYS A 208 -25.66 18.09 -19.54
C LYS A 208 -24.95 17.04 -20.39
N ASP A 209 -24.63 17.38 -21.63
CA ASP A 209 -23.87 16.52 -22.53
C ASP A 209 -22.48 16.23 -21.98
N MET A 210 -21.76 17.25 -21.50
CA MET A 210 -20.44 17.10 -20.91
C MET A 210 -20.46 16.26 -19.62
N ILE A 211 -21.48 16.45 -18.79
CA ILE A 211 -21.65 15.66 -17.57
C ILE A 211 -21.91 14.18 -17.89
N LEU A 212 -22.78 13.89 -18.85
CA LEU A 212 -23.08 12.53 -19.29
C LEU A 212 -21.85 11.89 -19.98
N GLU A 213 -21.16 12.65 -20.85
CA GLU A 213 -19.92 12.20 -21.48
C GLU A 213 -18.88 11.80 -20.42
N ALA A 214 -18.65 12.66 -19.42
CA ALA A 214 -17.75 12.38 -18.32
C ALA A 214 -18.18 11.14 -17.53
N TYR A 215 -19.47 11.01 -17.22
CA TYR A 215 -19.97 9.84 -16.51
C TYR A 215 -19.72 8.55 -17.29
N LEU A 216 -20.03 8.52 -18.58
CA LEU A 216 -19.83 7.33 -19.43
C LEU A 216 -18.36 6.93 -19.56
N ASN A 217 -17.45 7.91 -19.46
CA ASN A 217 -16.01 7.64 -19.50
C ASN A 217 -15.41 7.22 -18.14
N ILE A 218 -16.10 7.46 -17.01
CA ILE A 218 -15.53 7.29 -15.65
C ILE A 218 -16.31 6.25 -14.84
N ALA A 219 -17.55 5.90 -15.21
CA ALA A 219 -18.40 5.01 -14.45
C ALA A 219 -17.69 3.70 -14.07
N PRO A 220 -17.69 3.32 -12.78
CA PRO A 220 -16.99 2.12 -12.31
C PRO A 220 -17.67 0.86 -12.86
N LEU A 221 -16.84 -0.09 -13.28
CA LEU A 221 -17.24 -1.43 -13.69
C LEU A 221 -16.60 -2.46 -12.75
N THR A 222 -16.40 -3.71 -13.15
CA THR A 222 -15.86 -4.73 -12.25
C THR A 222 -14.35 -4.59 -12.04
N GLY A 223 -13.89 -4.79 -10.81
CA GLY A 223 -12.46 -4.66 -10.46
C GLY A 223 -11.99 -3.21 -10.62
N THR A 224 -10.90 -3.02 -11.34
CA THR A 224 -10.33 -1.70 -11.66
C THR A 224 -10.89 -1.11 -12.96
N LEU A 225 -11.75 -1.85 -13.66
CA LEU A 225 -12.32 -1.42 -14.95
C LEU A 225 -13.27 -0.25 -14.75
N SER A 226 -13.10 0.82 -15.52
CA SER A 226 -14.00 1.97 -15.54
C SER A 226 -14.18 2.54 -16.94
N GLY A 227 -15.35 3.13 -17.21
CA GLY A 227 -15.72 3.67 -18.52
C GLY A 227 -16.39 2.67 -19.45
N MET A 228 -17.44 3.15 -20.14
CA MET A 228 -18.29 2.29 -20.99
C MET A 228 -17.58 1.78 -22.25
N GLN A 229 -16.64 2.55 -22.81
CA GLN A 229 -15.83 2.11 -23.95
C GLN A 229 -14.95 0.93 -23.55
N ALA A 230 -14.25 1.03 -22.41
CA ALA A 230 -13.42 -0.06 -21.91
C ALA A 230 -14.24 -1.29 -21.54
N GLY A 231 -15.42 -1.10 -20.95
CA GLY A 231 -16.38 -2.17 -20.70
C GLY A 231 -16.86 -2.88 -21.97
N ALA A 232 -17.12 -2.12 -23.04
CA ALA A 232 -17.52 -2.67 -24.32
C ALA A 232 -16.41 -3.56 -24.93
N GLN A 233 -15.17 -3.10 -24.84
CA GLN A 233 -14.04 -3.88 -25.30
C GLN A 233 -13.77 -5.10 -24.43
N GLN A 234 -13.78 -4.94 -23.10
CA GLN A 234 -13.51 -6.03 -22.17
C GLN A 234 -14.55 -7.15 -22.28
N TYR A 235 -15.83 -6.79 -22.20
CA TYR A 235 -16.91 -7.78 -22.10
C TYR A 235 -17.42 -8.28 -23.44
N PHE A 236 -17.40 -7.46 -24.48
CA PHE A 236 -17.99 -7.79 -25.78
C PHE A 236 -16.99 -7.79 -26.94
N GLY A 237 -15.79 -7.27 -26.74
CA GLY A 237 -14.73 -7.23 -27.74
C GLY A 237 -15.00 -6.32 -28.90
N LYS A 238 -15.75 -5.26 -28.67
CA LYS A 238 -16.13 -4.31 -29.70
C LYS A 238 -16.11 -2.87 -29.19
N ASP A 239 -16.14 -1.94 -30.10
CA ASP A 239 -16.26 -0.53 -29.81
C ASP A 239 -17.62 -0.23 -29.19
N ALA A 240 -17.70 0.76 -28.26
CA ALA A 240 -18.97 1.14 -27.63
C ALA A 240 -20.02 1.57 -28.66
N SER A 241 -19.60 2.18 -29.78
CA SER A 241 -20.48 2.56 -30.87
C SER A 241 -21.22 1.38 -31.53
N GLN A 242 -20.71 0.16 -31.36
CA GLN A 242 -21.23 -1.07 -31.95
C GLN A 242 -22.13 -1.89 -30.99
N LEU A 243 -22.36 -1.38 -29.77
CA LEU A 243 -23.17 -2.07 -28.77
C LEU A 243 -24.62 -2.20 -29.20
N THR A 244 -25.16 -3.40 -29.08
CA THR A 244 -26.60 -3.66 -29.21
C THR A 244 -27.37 -3.08 -28.01
N LEU A 245 -28.70 -3.03 -28.09
CA LEU A 245 -29.55 -2.62 -26.98
C LEU A 245 -29.35 -3.51 -25.73
N ALA A 246 -29.25 -4.82 -25.90
CA ALA A 246 -29.05 -5.76 -24.80
C ALA A 246 -27.68 -5.53 -24.10
N GLU A 247 -26.63 -5.32 -24.88
CA GLU A 247 -25.27 -5.04 -24.36
C GLU A 247 -25.20 -3.65 -23.71
N SER A 248 -25.84 -2.63 -24.28
CA SER A 248 -25.98 -1.29 -23.71
C SER A 248 -26.64 -1.34 -22.33
N ALA A 249 -27.76 -2.07 -22.21
CA ALA A 249 -28.47 -2.25 -20.96
C ALA A 249 -27.65 -3.09 -19.94
N THR A 250 -26.86 -4.04 -20.42
CA THR A 250 -25.94 -4.83 -19.59
C THR A 250 -24.88 -3.92 -18.96
N LEU A 251 -24.16 -3.12 -19.74
CA LEU A 251 -23.17 -2.17 -19.23
C LEU A 251 -23.78 -1.17 -18.24
N ALA A 252 -24.94 -0.59 -18.58
CA ALA A 252 -25.64 0.35 -17.70
C ALA A 252 -26.10 -0.27 -16.38
N SER A 253 -26.11 -1.59 -16.26
CA SER A 253 -26.52 -2.31 -15.06
C SER A 253 -25.42 -2.44 -14.00
N ILE A 254 -24.14 -2.37 -14.40
CA ILE A 254 -22.98 -2.69 -13.56
C ILE A 254 -22.64 -1.59 -12.54
N PRO A 255 -22.60 -0.28 -12.87
CA PRO A 255 -22.11 0.78 -12.00
C PRO A 255 -22.78 0.85 -10.63
N ARG A 256 -24.02 0.42 -10.52
CA ARG A 256 -24.78 0.41 -9.25
C ARG A 256 -24.10 -0.39 -8.14
N SER A 257 -23.52 -1.52 -8.47
CA SER A 257 -22.77 -2.39 -7.57
C SER A 257 -21.91 -3.33 -8.42
N PRO A 258 -20.68 -2.93 -8.77
CA PRO A 258 -19.82 -3.69 -9.69
C PRO A 258 -19.55 -5.13 -9.25
N VAL A 259 -19.48 -5.39 -7.94
CA VAL A 259 -19.29 -6.73 -7.39
C VAL A 259 -20.55 -7.57 -7.53
N ALA A 260 -21.71 -7.03 -7.14
CA ALA A 260 -22.99 -7.77 -7.17
C ALA A 260 -23.48 -8.05 -8.60
N TYR A 261 -23.12 -7.20 -9.57
CA TYR A 261 -23.50 -7.32 -10.98
C TYR A 261 -22.31 -7.62 -11.89
N SER A 262 -21.32 -8.33 -11.35
CA SER A 262 -20.17 -8.76 -12.14
C SER A 262 -20.57 -9.75 -13.22
N PRO A 263 -20.22 -9.51 -14.51
CA PRO A 263 -20.51 -10.42 -15.60
C PRO A 263 -19.88 -11.81 -15.42
N TYR A 264 -18.77 -11.88 -14.71
CA TYR A 264 -18.00 -13.10 -14.51
C TYR A 264 -18.42 -13.89 -13.27
N SER A 265 -18.72 -13.17 -12.17
CA SER A 265 -19.01 -13.83 -10.88
C SER A 265 -20.50 -14.01 -10.63
N ASN A 266 -21.35 -13.14 -11.19
CA ASN A 266 -22.79 -13.12 -10.94
C ASN A 266 -23.61 -12.88 -12.24
N PRO A 267 -23.44 -13.70 -13.29
CA PRO A 267 -24.09 -13.47 -14.59
C PRO A 267 -25.61 -13.50 -14.51
N GLU A 268 -26.19 -14.34 -13.65
CA GLU A 268 -27.64 -14.44 -13.48
C GLU A 268 -28.24 -13.17 -12.86
N LYS A 269 -27.64 -12.64 -11.79
CA LYS A 269 -28.06 -11.37 -11.18
C LYS A 269 -27.89 -10.20 -12.15
N LEU A 270 -26.86 -10.23 -12.98
CA LEU A 270 -26.67 -9.23 -14.03
C LEU A 270 -27.77 -9.35 -15.10
N LEU A 271 -28.13 -10.55 -15.52
CA LEU A 271 -29.19 -10.79 -16.49
C LEU A 271 -30.53 -10.24 -15.98
N GLU A 272 -30.90 -10.54 -14.74
CA GLU A 272 -32.08 -9.97 -14.08
C GLU A 272 -32.04 -8.44 -14.04
N ARG A 273 -30.89 -7.89 -13.67
CA ARG A 273 -30.70 -6.44 -13.60
C ARG A 273 -30.80 -5.78 -14.98
N ARG A 274 -30.19 -6.39 -16.00
CA ARG A 274 -30.31 -5.94 -17.41
C ARG A 274 -31.77 -5.88 -17.84
N ASN A 275 -32.53 -6.94 -17.59
CA ASN A 275 -33.96 -7.01 -17.99
C ASN A 275 -34.77 -5.97 -17.22
N TRP A 276 -34.44 -5.68 -15.96
CA TRP A 276 -35.04 -4.60 -15.21
C TRP A 276 -34.72 -3.21 -15.81
N VAL A 277 -33.48 -2.97 -16.26
CA VAL A 277 -33.07 -1.73 -16.96
C VAL A 277 -33.87 -1.58 -18.28
N LEU A 278 -33.98 -2.65 -19.06
CA LEU A 278 -34.80 -2.65 -20.30
C LEU A 278 -36.28 -2.31 -20.00
N GLY A 279 -36.83 -2.86 -18.91
CA GLY A 279 -38.18 -2.52 -18.44
C GLY A 279 -38.33 -1.03 -18.09
N LEU A 280 -37.33 -0.41 -17.47
CA LEU A 280 -37.33 1.04 -17.21
C LEU A 280 -37.29 1.86 -18.50
N MET A 281 -36.50 1.41 -19.48
CA MET A 281 -36.43 2.08 -20.79
C MET A 281 -37.79 2.00 -21.54
N LEU A 282 -38.48 0.87 -21.45
CA LEU A 282 -39.80 0.69 -22.00
C LEU A 282 -40.82 1.59 -21.29
N ASP A 283 -40.88 1.58 -19.97
CA ASP A 283 -41.78 2.41 -19.15
C ASP A 283 -41.58 3.91 -19.43
N GLN A 284 -40.33 4.32 -19.72
CA GLN A 284 -39.97 5.69 -20.08
C GLN A 284 -40.13 6.00 -21.58
N LYS A 285 -40.66 5.04 -22.38
CA LYS A 285 -40.83 5.15 -23.83
C LYS A 285 -39.56 5.46 -24.61
N ARG A 286 -38.42 4.94 -24.14
CA ARG A 286 -37.15 5.04 -24.83
C ARG A 286 -36.98 3.96 -25.88
N ILE A 287 -37.64 2.82 -25.69
CA ILE A 287 -37.65 1.67 -26.61
C ILE A 287 -39.11 1.21 -26.84
N SER A 288 -39.33 0.49 -27.93
CA SER A 288 -40.61 -0.16 -28.21
C SER A 288 -40.74 -1.49 -27.45
N GLN A 289 -42.00 -2.03 -27.39
CA GLN A 289 -42.22 -3.37 -26.82
C GLN A 289 -41.48 -4.44 -27.61
N ALA A 290 -41.41 -4.35 -28.92
CA ALA A 290 -40.69 -5.31 -29.76
C ALA A 290 -39.18 -5.29 -29.48
N ASP A 291 -38.59 -4.10 -29.29
CA ASP A 291 -37.16 -3.97 -28.94
C ASP A 291 -36.88 -4.56 -27.54
N TYR A 292 -37.79 -4.32 -26.59
CA TYR A 292 -37.69 -4.91 -25.25
C TYR A 292 -37.71 -6.44 -25.31
N ASP A 293 -38.71 -7.01 -26.01
CA ASP A 293 -38.86 -8.47 -26.10
C ASP A 293 -37.63 -9.12 -26.74
N ALA A 294 -37.12 -8.51 -27.83
CA ALA A 294 -35.89 -8.98 -28.50
C ALA A 294 -34.64 -8.89 -27.59
N ALA A 295 -34.45 -7.76 -26.91
CA ALA A 295 -33.27 -7.56 -26.04
C ALA A 295 -33.32 -8.40 -24.77
N ALA A 296 -34.51 -8.58 -24.19
CA ALA A 296 -34.69 -9.40 -22.99
C ALA A 296 -34.47 -10.89 -23.26
N ALA A 297 -34.78 -11.37 -24.46
CA ALA A 297 -34.53 -12.75 -24.89
C ALA A 297 -33.07 -13.02 -25.28
N ALA A 298 -32.28 -11.99 -25.54
CA ALA A 298 -30.87 -12.14 -25.93
C ALA A 298 -30.02 -12.65 -24.74
N PRO A 299 -29.04 -13.52 -24.97
CA PRO A 299 -28.05 -13.89 -23.95
C PRO A 299 -27.22 -12.68 -23.53
N LEU A 300 -26.47 -12.77 -22.43
CA LEU A 300 -25.56 -11.68 -22.02
C LEU A 300 -24.46 -11.42 -23.05
N GLY A 301 -23.99 -12.47 -23.74
CA GLY A 301 -22.99 -12.37 -24.80
C GLY A 301 -21.61 -11.92 -24.31
N VAL A 302 -21.33 -12.08 -23.01
CA VAL A 302 -20.05 -11.70 -22.40
C VAL A 302 -18.98 -12.73 -22.75
N ARG A 303 -17.80 -12.27 -23.13
CA ARG A 303 -16.62 -13.12 -23.35
C ARG A 303 -16.16 -13.77 -22.04
N SER A 304 -15.49 -14.92 -22.13
CA SER A 304 -14.82 -15.50 -20.98
C SER A 304 -13.67 -14.57 -20.48
N ARG A 305 -13.21 -14.81 -19.27
CA ARG A 305 -12.03 -14.06 -18.74
C ARG A 305 -10.78 -14.30 -19.59
N GLU A 306 -10.60 -15.54 -20.02
CA GLU A 306 -9.48 -15.98 -20.84
C GLU A 306 -9.50 -15.30 -22.21
N GLU A 307 -10.66 -15.27 -22.88
CA GLU A 307 -10.85 -14.59 -24.17
C GLU A 307 -10.64 -13.07 -24.04
N ALA A 308 -11.13 -12.46 -22.96
CA ALA A 308 -10.95 -11.05 -22.68
C ALA A 308 -9.48 -10.72 -22.39
N ALA A 309 -8.79 -11.58 -21.64
CA ALA A 309 -7.36 -11.43 -21.35
C ALA A 309 -6.49 -11.61 -22.59
N ALA A 310 -6.83 -12.57 -23.46
CA ALA A 310 -6.09 -12.82 -24.71
C ALA A 310 -6.29 -11.73 -25.77
N ALA A 311 -7.45 -11.07 -25.76
CA ALA A 311 -7.80 -10.03 -26.73
C ALA A 311 -7.51 -8.60 -26.22
N SER A 312 -7.25 -8.44 -24.91
CA SER A 312 -6.81 -7.15 -24.38
C SER A 312 -5.42 -6.88 -24.97
N PRO A 313 -5.21 -5.74 -25.62
CA PRO A 313 -3.86 -5.21 -25.76
C PRO A 313 -3.44 -4.74 -24.37
N ARG A 314 -3.26 -5.70 -23.43
CA ARG A 314 -2.58 -5.39 -22.18
C ARG A 314 -1.21 -4.91 -22.61
N GLY A 315 -1.02 -3.63 -22.51
CA GLY A 315 0.31 -3.07 -22.44
C GLY A 315 1.07 -3.95 -21.44
N LYS A 316 2.30 -4.29 -21.79
CA LYS A 316 3.24 -5.01 -20.94
C LYS A 316 3.04 -4.55 -19.49
N VAL A 317 2.80 -5.48 -18.56
CA VAL A 317 2.72 -5.15 -17.13
C VAL A 317 3.93 -4.30 -16.76
N ASN A 318 3.69 -3.15 -16.15
CA ASN A 318 4.74 -2.23 -15.75
C ASN A 318 5.73 -2.92 -14.80
N SER A 319 7.01 -2.60 -14.92
CA SER A 319 8.04 -3.15 -14.02
C SER A 319 7.84 -2.67 -12.57
N TYR A 320 8.50 -3.34 -11.63
CA TYR A 320 8.56 -2.82 -10.26
C TYR A 320 9.21 -1.44 -10.18
N PHE A 321 10.15 -1.15 -11.09
CA PHE A 321 10.79 0.16 -11.17
C PHE A 321 9.79 1.25 -11.56
N THR A 322 8.97 1.01 -12.58
CA THR A 322 7.95 1.98 -13.00
C THR A 322 6.86 2.15 -11.95
N ASP A 323 6.51 1.11 -11.20
CA ASP A 323 5.62 1.24 -10.04
C ASP A 323 6.22 2.17 -8.98
N ALA A 324 7.52 2.03 -8.68
CA ALA A 324 8.21 2.92 -7.74
C ALA A 324 8.28 4.37 -8.24
N VAL A 325 8.49 4.58 -9.55
CA VAL A 325 8.38 5.92 -10.17
C VAL A 325 6.98 6.50 -9.97
N PHE A 326 5.94 5.69 -10.18
CA PHE A 326 4.55 6.12 -10.02
C PHE A 326 4.25 6.57 -8.59
N GLU A 327 4.63 5.75 -7.60
CA GLU A 327 4.40 6.02 -6.18
C GLU A 327 5.16 7.28 -5.73
N ARG A 328 6.44 7.37 -6.07
CA ARG A 328 7.25 8.56 -5.74
C ARG A 328 6.72 9.83 -6.39
N LEU A 329 6.34 9.76 -7.66
CA LEU A 329 5.75 10.89 -8.38
C LEU A 329 4.41 11.32 -7.76
N ALA A 330 3.60 10.37 -7.28
CA ALA A 330 2.37 10.69 -6.57
C ALA A 330 2.64 11.49 -5.28
N ASP A 331 3.64 11.08 -4.50
CA ASP A 331 4.03 11.79 -3.29
C ASP A 331 4.55 13.21 -3.59
N ASP A 332 5.42 13.35 -4.58
CA ASP A 332 5.98 14.65 -4.99
C ASP A 332 4.90 15.61 -5.54
N ILE A 333 3.90 15.08 -6.25
CA ILE A 333 2.73 15.88 -6.70
C ILE A 333 1.85 16.28 -5.52
N MET A 334 1.60 15.36 -4.57
CA MET A 334 0.82 15.67 -3.37
C MET A 334 1.46 16.80 -2.57
N GLU A 335 2.78 16.77 -2.41
CA GLU A 335 3.54 17.83 -1.74
C GLU A 335 3.49 19.15 -2.52
N LYS A 336 3.80 19.12 -3.83
CA LYS A 336 3.85 20.32 -4.69
C LYS A 336 2.51 21.02 -4.82
N GLU A 337 1.43 20.25 -5.08
CA GLU A 337 0.10 20.78 -5.33
C GLU A 337 -0.75 20.88 -4.07
N ASN A 338 -0.22 20.40 -2.92
CA ASN A 338 -0.96 20.28 -1.64
C ASN A 338 -2.32 19.60 -1.84
N CYS A 339 -2.32 18.46 -2.54
CA CYS A 339 -3.52 17.73 -2.94
C CYS A 339 -3.56 16.32 -2.34
N GLY A 340 -4.72 15.67 -2.41
CA GLY A 340 -4.86 14.27 -1.99
C GLY A 340 -4.35 13.29 -3.05
N ARG A 341 -4.01 12.03 -2.61
CA ARG A 341 -3.48 10.98 -3.48
C ARG A 341 -4.32 10.72 -4.75
N ALA A 342 -5.65 10.74 -4.64
CA ALA A 342 -6.52 10.52 -5.81
C ALA A 342 -6.31 11.58 -6.91
N ALA A 343 -6.10 12.85 -6.52
CA ALA A 343 -5.81 13.92 -7.46
C ALA A 343 -4.42 13.75 -8.09
N ALA A 344 -3.41 13.40 -7.29
CA ALA A 344 -2.07 13.11 -7.78
C ALA A 344 -2.06 11.94 -8.78
N VAL A 345 -2.73 10.83 -8.46
CA VAL A 345 -2.90 9.67 -9.35
C VAL A 345 -3.60 10.07 -10.66
N THR A 346 -4.65 10.88 -10.59
CA THR A 346 -5.33 11.41 -11.77
C THR A 346 -4.37 12.26 -12.59
N ARG A 347 -3.58 13.11 -11.96
CA ARG A 347 -2.58 13.96 -12.62
C ARG A 347 -1.52 13.14 -13.34
N ILE A 348 -1.02 12.07 -12.72
CA ILE A 348 -0.06 11.15 -13.33
C ILE A 348 -0.66 10.48 -14.56
N ARG A 349 -1.87 9.97 -14.44
CA ARG A 349 -2.49 9.14 -15.49
C ARG A 349 -3.03 9.92 -16.68
N THR A 350 -3.35 11.20 -16.48
CA THR A 350 -4.09 12.00 -17.46
C THR A 350 -3.46 13.35 -17.79
N GLY A 351 -2.35 13.67 -17.14
CA GLY A 351 -1.72 15.00 -17.23
C GLY A 351 -0.71 15.17 -18.36
N GLY A 352 -0.47 14.14 -19.18
CA GLY A 352 0.51 14.22 -20.27
C GLY A 352 1.93 14.48 -19.78
N LEU A 353 2.28 13.99 -18.59
CA LEU A 353 3.59 14.20 -18.00
C LEU A 353 4.66 13.42 -18.75
N ARG A 354 5.82 14.01 -18.94
CA ARG A 354 7.01 13.38 -19.49
C ARG A 354 8.02 13.20 -18.36
N ILE A 355 8.24 11.96 -17.95
CA ILE A 355 9.00 11.58 -16.76
C ILE A 355 10.32 10.98 -17.20
N PHE A 356 11.43 11.65 -16.88
CA PHE A 356 12.79 11.26 -17.24
C PHE A 356 13.37 10.43 -16.09
N SER A 357 13.25 9.11 -16.20
CA SER A 357 13.63 8.18 -15.14
C SER A 357 15.12 7.94 -15.08
N THR A 358 15.58 7.40 -13.93
CA THR A 358 16.97 7.02 -13.71
C THR A 358 17.29 5.58 -14.11
N VAL A 359 16.31 4.84 -14.66
CA VAL A 359 16.47 3.42 -14.98
C VAL A 359 17.56 3.18 -16.02
N ASP A 360 18.44 2.23 -15.71
CA ASP A 360 19.27 1.56 -16.72
C ASP A 360 18.53 0.32 -17.23
N LEU A 361 18.01 0.40 -18.46
CA LEU A 361 17.21 -0.70 -19.05
C LEU A 361 17.96 -2.01 -19.17
N ARG A 362 19.29 -1.97 -19.31
CA ARG A 362 20.11 -3.17 -19.37
C ARG A 362 20.16 -3.83 -17.99
N LEU A 363 20.43 -3.06 -16.95
CA LEU A 363 20.47 -3.56 -15.58
C LEU A 363 19.09 -4.03 -15.11
N GLN A 364 18.03 -3.28 -15.42
CA GLN A 364 16.66 -3.63 -15.04
C GLN A 364 16.22 -4.97 -15.66
N ARG A 365 16.37 -5.13 -16.98
CA ARG A 365 16.00 -6.37 -17.67
C ARG A 365 16.82 -7.57 -17.22
N MET A 366 18.09 -7.34 -16.94
CA MET A 366 18.98 -8.37 -16.41
C MET A 366 18.50 -8.81 -15.02
N LEU A 367 18.23 -7.87 -14.13
CA LEU A 367 17.75 -8.16 -12.77
C LEU A 367 16.38 -8.86 -12.81
N GLU A 368 15.46 -8.42 -13.65
CA GLU A 368 14.17 -9.08 -13.89
C GLU A 368 14.38 -10.54 -14.30
N ALA A 369 15.23 -10.80 -15.29
CA ALA A 369 15.51 -12.16 -15.75
C ALA A 369 16.09 -13.07 -14.64
N PHE A 370 16.92 -12.52 -13.75
CA PHE A 370 17.45 -13.24 -12.59
C PHE A 370 16.38 -13.54 -11.53
N MET A 371 15.39 -12.67 -11.39
CA MET A 371 14.35 -12.76 -10.35
C MET A 371 13.10 -13.50 -10.83
N GLU A 372 12.82 -13.51 -12.13
CA GLU A 372 11.65 -14.20 -12.73
C GLU A 372 11.78 -15.72 -12.67
N ASN A 373 13.00 -16.26 -12.72
CA ASN A 373 13.22 -17.69 -12.62
C ASN A 373 12.99 -18.17 -11.18
N ASP A 374 11.79 -18.69 -10.94
CA ASP A 374 11.35 -19.22 -9.64
C ASP A 374 11.27 -20.75 -9.60
N GLY A 375 11.80 -21.43 -10.64
CA GLY A 375 11.90 -22.88 -10.74
C GLY A 375 13.06 -23.49 -9.94
N GLU A 376 13.31 -24.78 -10.15
CA GLU A 376 14.41 -25.51 -9.47
C GLU A 376 15.79 -24.92 -9.77
N ASP A 377 15.97 -24.31 -10.94
CA ASP A 377 17.20 -23.63 -11.36
C ASP A 377 17.26 -22.14 -10.95
N GLY A 378 16.25 -21.65 -10.23
CA GLY A 378 16.21 -20.26 -9.75
C GLY A 378 17.15 -20.00 -8.58
N TYR A 379 17.51 -18.72 -8.37
CA TYR A 379 18.36 -18.32 -7.26
C TYR A 379 17.70 -18.56 -5.91
N PHE A 380 16.39 -18.36 -5.80
CA PHE A 380 15.65 -18.44 -4.54
C PHE A 380 14.80 -19.71 -4.49
N PRO A 381 15.11 -20.64 -3.58
CA PRO A 381 14.26 -21.81 -3.41
C PRO A 381 12.84 -21.39 -2.98
N ALA A 382 11.85 -21.94 -3.65
CA ALA A 382 10.45 -21.77 -3.30
C ALA A 382 10.13 -22.56 -2.02
N LEU A 383 10.42 -21.97 -0.88
CA LEU A 383 10.11 -22.58 0.42
C LEU A 383 8.67 -22.25 0.78
N TRP A 384 7.83 -23.25 0.74
CA TRP A 384 6.41 -23.11 1.04
C TRP A 384 6.12 -23.39 2.50
N ARG A 385 5.27 -22.57 3.08
CA ARG A 385 4.66 -22.86 4.38
C ARG A 385 3.18 -22.55 4.35
N GLN A 386 2.45 -23.25 5.22
CA GLN A 386 1.04 -22.96 5.46
C GLN A 386 0.93 -21.85 6.51
N GLU A 387 0.14 -20.82 6.21
CA GLU A 387 -0.18 -19.74 7.13
C GLU A 387 -1.66 -19.78 7.45
N GLU A 388 -1.98 -19.72 8.73
CA GLU A 388 -3.34 -19.58 9.22
C GLU A 388 -3.71 -18.10 9.21
N ALA A 389 -4.79 -17.76 8.53
CA ALA A 389 -5.38 -16.44 8.56
C ALA A 389 -6.74 -16.50 9.25
N ASP A 390 -6.83 -15.81 10.38
CA ASP A 390 -8.08 -15.65 11.12
C ASP A 390 -8.94 -14.58 10.47
N THR A 391 -10.18 -14.93 10.12
CA THR A 391 -11.12 -13.99 9.47
C THR A 391 -11.78 -13.04 10.47
N GLY A 392 -11.67 -13.29 11.79
CA GLY A 392 -12.41 -12.59 12.83
C GLY A 392 -13.93 -12.90 12.83
N ILE A 393 -14.39 -13.76 11.93
CA ILE A 393 -15.81 -14.16 11.85
C ILE A 393 -16.04 -15.29 12.85
N PRO A 394 -17.03 -15.19 13.75
CA PRO A 394 -17.37 -16.27 14.66
C PRO A 394 -17.67 -17.56 13.88
N PHE A 395 -16.99 -18.62 14.24
CA PHE A 395 -17.23 -19.95 13.69
C PHE A 395 -18.34 -20.63 14.51
N ASP A 396 -19.50 -20.83 13.89
CA ASP A 396 -20.53 -21.68 14.44
C ASP A 396 -20.41 -23.07 13.80
N SER A 397 -20.00 -24.06 14.58
CA SER A 397 -19.89 -25.44 14.11
C SER A 397 -21.22 -26.04 13.65
N ALA A 398 -22.34 -25.38 13.97
CA ALA A 398 -23.67 -25.79 13.47
C ALA A 398 -23.85 -25.46 11.98
N ASP A 399 -23.10 -24.51 11.44
CA ASP A 399 -23.17 -24.12 10.02
C ASP A 399 -22.29 -24.98 9.11
N ALA A 400 -21.23 -25.62 9.67
CA ALA A 400 -20.33 -26.48 8.91
C ALA A 400 -20.54 -27.96 9.33
N VAL A 401 -21.33 -28.67 8.56
CA VAL A 401 -21.69 -30.10 8.88
C VAL A 401 -20.78 -31.12 8.19
N SER A 402 -20.06 -30.67 7.13
CA SER A 402 -19.14 -31.54 6.36
C SER A 402 -18.07 -30.68 5.66
N TYR A 403 -17.10 -31.35 5.04
CA TYR A 403 -16.07 -30.68 4.21
C TYR A 403 -16.12 -31.28 2.81
N GLY A 404 -16.00 -30.44 1.78
CA GLY A 404 -15.85 -30.88 0.40
C GLY A 404 -14.49 -31.53 0.14
N ASP A 405 -14.34 -32.16 -1.02
CA ASP A 405 -13.08 -32.80 -1.43
C ASP A 405 -11.93 -31.76 -1.57
N ASP A 406 -12.26 -30.50 -1.75
CA ASP A 406 -11.38 -29.33 -1.76
C ASP A 406 -11.05 -28.78 -0.35
N GLY A 407 -11.62 -29.37 0.69
CA GLY A 407 -11.43 -29.00 2.09
C GLY A 407 -12.24 -27.79 2.54
N LEU A 408 -13.17 -27.27 1.74
CA LEU A 408 -14.08 -26.20 2.13
C LEU A 408 -15.14 -26.71 3.10
N PRO A 409 -15.49 -25.97 4.17
CA PRO A 409 -16.62 -26.29 5.03
C PRO A 409 -17.94 -26.11 4.27
N LEU A 410 -18.81 -27.14 4.37
CA LEU A 410 -20.10 -27.14 3.73
C LEU A 410 -21.19 -27.08 4.81
N ASN A 411 -22.28 -26.33 4.52
CA ASN A 411 -23.49 -26.35 5.35
C ASN A 411 -24.29 -27.65 5.22
N ALA A 412 -25.40 -27.74 5.91
CA ALA A 412 -26.27 -28.91 5.86
C ALA A 412 -26.86 -29.19 4.46
N GLN A 413 -26.83 -28.24 3.56
CA GLN A 413 -27.28 -28.32 2.18
C GLN A 413 -26.17 -28.73 1.21
N GLY A 414 -24.93 -28.89 1.70
CA GLY A 414 -23.75 -29.19 0.88
C GLY A 414 -23.18 -27.97 0.14
N GLU A 415 -23.56 -26.77 0.57
CA GLU A 415 -23.07 -25.53 0.00
C GLU A 415 -21.89 -24.99 0.82
N PRO A 416 -20.86 -24.37 0.18
CA PRO A 416 -19.76 -23.77 0.91
C PRO A 416 -20.22 -22.69 1.90
N VAL A 417 -19.65 -22.68 3.10
CA VAL A 417 -19.87 -21.61 4.07
C VAL A 417 -19.01 -20.41 3.65
N PHE A 418 -19.66 -19.28 3.35
CA PHE A 418 -19.04 -18.08 2.85
C PHE A 418 -18.91 -16.98 3.92
N ARG A 419 -18.12 -15.96 3.62
CA ARG A 419 -18.11 -14.71 4.40
C ARG A 419 -19.48 -14.03 4.40
N PRO A 420 -19.77 -13.10 5.36
CA PRO A 420 -21.05 -12.38 5.42
C PRO A 420 -21.40 -11.56 4.16
N ASP A 421 -20.45 -11.33 3.26
CA ASP A 421 -20.62 -10.65 1.97
C ASP A 421 -20.86 -11.61 0.79
N ASP A 422 -21.14 -12.88 1.06
CA ASP A 422 -21.37 -13.94 0.06
C ASP A 422 -20.19 -14.17 -0.91
N THR A 423 -18.97 -13.73 -0.56
CA THR A 423 -17.80 -14.00 -1.40
C THR A 423 -17.07 -15.26 -0.91
N PRO A 424 -16.75 -16.22 -1.81
CA PRO A 424 -15.89 -17.32 -1.45
C PRO A 424 -14.48 -16.79 -1.09
N VAL A 425 -13.88 -17.38 -0.04
CA VAL A 425 -12.54 -17.02 0.38
C VAL A 425 -11.51 -17.75 -0.47
N TYR A 426 -11.40 -17.35 -1.72
CA TYR A 426 -10.31 -17.80 -2.59
C TYR A 426 -9.27 -16.67 -2.73
N GLU A 427 -8.00 -17.04 -2.59
CA GLU A 427 -6.95 -16.16 -3.12
C GLU A 427 -6.96 -16.23 -4.66
N GLN A 428 -6.37 -15.21 -5.29
CA GLN A 428 -6.29 -15.13 -6.75
C GLN A 428 -5.52 -16.28 -7.40
N ASP A 429 -4.75 -17.03 -6.62
CA ASP A 429 -3.98 -18.21 -7.04
C ASP A 429 -4.72 -19.56 -6.85
N GLY A 430 -5.92 -19.53 -6.31
CA GLY A 430 -6.74 -20.73 -6.08
C GLY A 430 -6.22 -21.68 -4.99
N THR A 431 -5.25 -21.27 -4.17
CA THR A 431 -4.61 -22.14 -3.16
C THR A 431 -5.09 -21.94 -1.74
N THR A 432 -6.00 -21.01 -1.50
CA THR A 432 -6.54 -20.73 -0.15
C THR A 432 -7.65 -21.72 0.20
N LEU A 433 -7.44 -22.48 1.27
CA LEU A 433 -8.41 -23.47 1.77
C LEU A 433 -8.99 -22.99 3.10
N LEU A 434 -10.33 -22.86 3.17
CA LEU A 434 -11.02 -22.65 4.44
C LEU A 434 -11.07 -23.97 5.21
N ARG A 435 -10.56 -24.01 6.46
CA ARG A 435 -10.40 -25.28 7.18
C ARG A 435 -11.03 -25.35 8.58
N GLY A 436 -11.97 -24.51 8.91
CA GLY A 436 -12.70 -24.65 10.16
C GLY A 436 -12.42 -23.56 11.20
N SER A 437 -12.44 -23.91 12.48
CA SER A 437 -12.32 -22.95 13.58
C SER A 437 -10.87 -22.64 13.95
N SER A 438 -10.63 -21.44 14.47
CA SER A 438 -9.36 -21.06 15.09
C SER A 438 -8.93 -22.05 16.17
N ALA A 439 -7.63 -22.30 16.31
CA ALA A 439 -7.07 -23.20 17.32
C ALA A 439 -7.35 -22.70 18.75
N GLN A 440 -7.47 -21.38 18.94
CA GLN A 440 -7.78 -20.73 20.21
C GLN A 440 -9.02 -19.85 20.05
N PRO A 441 -9.91 -19.78 21.04
CA PRO A 441 -11.00 -18.82 21.04
C PRO A 441 -10.47 -17.39 21.19
N ASN A 442 -11.21 -16.43 20.65
CA ASN A 442 -10.95 -15.00 20.83
C ASN A 442 -11.19 -14.55 22.30
N ALA A 443 -11.03 -13.25 22.59
CA ALA A 443 -11.22 -12.70 23.93
C ALA A 443 -12.64 -12.94 24.52
N ASP A 444 -13.63 -13.15 23.66
CA ASP A 444 -15.03 -13.45 24.04
C ASP A 444 -15.31 -14.96 24.20
N GLY A 445 -14.29 -15.80 24.06
CA GLY A 445 -14.40 -17.25 24.17
C GLY A 445 -15.00 -17.93 22.93
N VAL A 446 -15.08 -17.24 21.79
CA VAL A 446 -15.65 -17.72 20.55
C VAL A 446 -14.54 -18.11 19.59
N HIS A 447 -14.63 -19.30 19.00
CA HIS A 447 -13.75 -19.68 17.89
C HIS A 447 -14.13 -18.93 16.63
N THR A 448 -13.12 -18.53 15.86
CA THR A 448 -13.30 -17.82 14.60
C THR A 448 -13.03 -18.73 13.42
N LEU A 449 -13.60 -18.38 12.28
CA LEU A 449 -13.37 -19.05 11.02
C LEU A 449 -11.95 -18.73 10.54
N VAL A 450 -11.16 -19.76 10.26
CA VAL A 450 -9.79 -19.62 9.75
C VAL A 450 -9.65 -20.28 8.40
N PHE A 451 -8.78 -19.73 7.58
CA PHE A 451 -8.32 -20.38 6.37
C PHE A 451 -6.80 -20.50 6.36
N TYR A 452 -6.32 -21.47 5.62
CA TYR A 452 -4.89 -21.68 5.44
C TYR A 452 -4.51 -21.33 4.01
N ARG A 453 -3.50 -20.50 3.86
CA ARG A 453 -2.89 -20.20 2.56
C ARG A 453 -1.47 -20.70 2.51
N ASN A 454 -1.08 -21.17 1.33
CA ASN A 454 0.31 -21.49 1.08
C ASN A 454 1.04 -20.22 0.68
N ILE A 455 1.97 -19.80 1.51
CA ILE A 455 2.86 -18.69 1.21
C ILE A 455 4.28 -19.20 0.94
N ARG A 456 4.98 -18.55 0.04
CA ARG A 456 6.38 -18.87 -0.28
C ARG A 456 7.30 -17.72 0.08
N THR A 457 8.58 -18.04 0.22
CA THR A 457 9.62 -17.02 0.35
C THR A 457 9.62 -16.06 -0.84
N GLN A 458 9.90 -14.81 -0.54
CA GLN A 458 10.06 -13.72 -1.50
C GLN A 458 11.44 -13.11 -1.39
N ALA A 459 11.90 -12.46 -2.45
CA ALA A 459 13.12 -11.67 -2.42
C ALA A 459 12.90 -10.35 -3.14
N ALA A 460 13.69 -9.36 -2.79
CA ALA A 460 13.69 -8.05 -3.43
C ALA A 460 15.12 -7.53 -3.52
N VAL A 461 15.43 -6.85 -4.64
CA VAL A 461 16.77 -6.35 -4.93
C VAL A 461 16.67 -4.96 -5.55
N ALA A 462 17.56 -4.06 -5.14
CA ALA A 462 17.71 -2.73 -5.71
C ALA A 462 19.19 -2.46 -6.04
N THR A 463 19.45 -1.82 -7.17
CA THR A 463 20.77 -1.39 -7.62
C THR A 463 20.77 0.10 -7.87
N MET A 464 21.80 0.78 -7.34
CA MET A 464 21.98 2.22 -7.44
C MET A 464 23.38 2.57 -7.93
N ASP A 465 23.54 3.76 -8.49
CA ASP A 465 24.84 4.39 -8.64
C ASP A 465 25.21 5.20 -7.37
N TYR A 466 26.33 5.91 -7.46
CA TYR A 466 26.82 6.74 -6.35
C TYR A 466 26.35 8.22 -6.44
N GLU A 467 25.56 8.53 -7.43
CA GLU A 467 24.92 9.85 -7.57
C GLU A 467 23.49 9.86 -6.99
N GLY A 468 23.06 8.72 -6.44
CA GLY A 468 21.74 8.54 -5.83
C GLY A 468 20.69 8.00 -6.79
N HIS A 469 21.02 7.70 -8.03
CA HIS A 469 20.05 7.17 -8.98
C HIS A 469 19.75 5.70 -8.70
N VAL A 470 18.48 5.36 -8.60
CA VAL A 470 18.01 3.98 -8.62
C VAL A 470 18.04 3.51 -10.08
N LEU A 471 18.91 2.56 -10.40
CA LEU A 471 19.13 2.11 -11.78
C LEU A 471 18.30 0.87 -12.14
N ALA A 472 18.06 0.02 -11.16
CA ALA A 472 17.25 -1.18 -11.31
C ALA A 472 16.66 -1.60 -9.97
N LEU A 473 15.43 -2.12 -9.99
CA LEU A 473 14.84 -2.76 -8.83
C LEU A 473 13.78 -3.81 -9.20
N VAL A 474 13.71 -4.87 -8.39
CA VAL A 474 12.68 -5.91 -8.47
C VAL A 474 12.16 -6.20 -7.06
N GLY A 475 10.86 -6.13 -6.88
CA GLY A 475 10.18 -6.24 -5.58
C GLY A 475 9.60 -7.61 -5.26
N GLY A 476 9.88 -8.65 -6.04
CA GLY A 476 9.37 -10.01 -5.81
C GLY A 476 10.06 -11.07 -6.67
N VAL A 477 9.87 -12.34 -6.32
CA VAL A 477 10.35 -13.50 -7.09
C VAL A 477 9.24 -14.01 -8.01
N GLY A 478 9.60 -14.37 -9.24
CA GLY A 478 8.69 -14.83 -10.28
C GLY A 478 8.15 -13.70 -11.14
N GLU A 479 7.36 -14.07 -12.16
CA GLU A 479 6.79 -13.12 -13.11
C GLU A 479 5.84 -12.13 -12.41
N LYS A 480 6.05 -10.85 -12.63
CA LYS A 480 5.14 -9.80 -12.17
C LYS A 480 3.87 -9.80 -13.03
N ARG A 481 2.72 -10.02 -12.41
CA ARG A 481 1.43 -10.20 -13.11
C ARG A 481 0.50 -9.00 -13.08
N TYR A 482 0.73 -8.04 -12.18
CA TYR A 482 -0.15 -6.89 -11.97
C TYR A 482 0.68 -5.62 -11.77
N ASP A 483 0.15 -4.50 -12.27
CA ASP A 483 0.69 -3.17 -11.97
C ASP A 483 0.45 -2.81 -10.50
N LEU A 484 1.32 -1.97 -9.94
CA LEU A 484 1.28 -1.52 -8.55
C LEU A 484 1.19 -2.68 -7.54
N SER A 485 1.85 -3.79 -7.88
CA SER A 485 2.00 -4.92 -6.97
C SER A 485 2.92 -4.55 -5.79
N LEU A 486 2.80 -5.30 -4.67
CA LEU A 486 3.63 -5.10 -3.48
C LEU A 486 5.12 -5.06 -3.85
N ASN A 487 5.73 -3.89 -3.75
CA ASN A 487 7.12 -3.67 -4.11
C ASN A 487 8.01 -3.72 -2.85
N ARG A 488 8.54 -4.91 -2.57
CA ARG A 488 9.36 -5.14 -1.36
C ARG A 488 10.71 -4.44 -1.43
N ALA A 489 11.14 -4.00 -2.61
CA ALA A 489 12.39 -3.27 -2.76
C ALA A 489 12.30 -1.81 -2.30
N ALA A 490 11.13 -1.18 -2.46
CA ALA A 490 10.91 0.25 -2.18
C ALA A 490 9.98 0.50 -0.99
N ASP A 491 8.90 -0.32 -0.82
CA ASP A 491 7.78 0.02 0.04
C ASP A 491 7.68 -0.81 1.32
N VAL A 492 8.42 -1.93 1.41
CA VAL A 492 8.33 -2.86 2.55
C VAL A 492 9.63 -2.87 3.34
N PRO A 493 9.73 -2.08 4.42
CA PRO A 493 10.90 -2.12 5.29
C PRO A 493 10.99 -3.45 6.05
N ARG A 494 12.20 -3.98 6.19
CA ARG A 494 12.51 -5.25 6.88
C ARG A 494 13.71 -5.07 7.77
N GLN A 495 13.79 -5.85 8.85
CA GLN A 495 14.97 -5.88 9.69
C GLN A 495 16.19 -6.29 8.86
N ILE A 496 17.25 -5.49 8.93
CA ILE A 496 18.44 -5.70 8.08
C ILE A 496 19.55 -6.49 8.76
N GLY A 497 19.39 -6.81 10.04
CA GLY A 497 20.37 -7.58 10.78
C GLY A 497 21.78 -6.98 10.69
N SER A 498 22.76 -7.83 10.55
CA SER A 498 24.18 -7.43 10.57
C SER A 498 24.64 -6.48 9.46
N THR A 499 23.81 -6.16 8.48
CA THR A 499 24.14 -5.09 7.51
C THR A 499 24.05 -3.70 8.15
N MET A 500 23.47 -3.57 9.34
CA MET A 500 23.48 -2.30 10.08
C MET A 500 24.85 -1.97 10.70
N LYS A 501 25.67 -2.95 11.04
CA LYS A 501 26.96 -2.77 11.76
C LYS A 501 27.91 -1.77 11.11
N PRO A 502 28.19 -1.86 9.78
CA PRO A 502 29.08 -0.91 9.11
C PRO A 502 28.53 0.52 9.13
N LEU A 503 27.21 0.68 8.97
CA LEU A 503 26.55 1.96 8.79
C LEU A 503 26.68 2.85 10.04
N ALA A 504 26.44 2.31 11.21
CA ALA A 504 26.43 3.13 12.43
C ALA A 504 27.71 2.95 13.27
N ALA A 505 27.96 1.74 13.79
CA ALA A 505 29.02 1.56 14.78
C ALA A 505 30.43 1.74 14.18
N TYR A 506 30.73 1.03 13.07
CA TYR A 506 32.08 1.08 12.53
C TYR A 506 32.40 2.41 11.85
N ALA A 507 31.47 2.93 11.02
CA ALA A 507 31.71 4.19 10.32
C ALA A 507 31.94 5.35 11.29
N LEU A 508 31.02 5.53 12.26
CA LEU A 508 31.21 6.56 13.28
C LEU A 508 32.36 6.31 14.22
N GLY A 509 32.68 5.04 14.50
CA GLY A 509 33.85 4.70 15.32
C GLY A 509 35.16 5.16 14.71
N ILE A 510 35.30 4.99 13.39
CA ILE A 510 36.46 5.47 12.62
C ILE A 510 36.43 7.00 12.51
N GLU A 511 35.29 7.56 12.13
CA GLU A 511 35.09 9.00 11.91
C GLU A 511 35.45 9.82 13.18
N ASN A 512 35.12 9.29 14.35
CA ASN A 512 35.37 9.96 15.62
C ASN A 512 36.70 9.52 16.29
N GLY A 513 37.53 8.72 15.62
CA GLY A 513 38.81 8.25 16.18
C GLY A 513 38.68 7.30 17.38
N VAL A 514 37.47 6.73 17.61
CA VAL A 514 37.25 5.75 18.70
C VAL A 514 37.91 4.43 18.37
N ILE A 515 37.94 4.09 17.11
CA ILE A 515 38.65 2.91 16.57
C ILE A 515 39.40 3.28 15.30
N ASN A 516 40.35 2.43 14.94
CA ASN A 516 40.97 2.41 13.62
C ASN A 516 40.92 0.99 13.02
N TYR A 517 41.49 0.81 11.83
CA TYR A 517 41.45 -0.44 11.08
C TYR A 517 41.95 -1.67 11.85
N SER A 518 42.98 -1.51 12.68
CA SER A 518 43.61 -2.58 13.44
C SER A 518 43.35 -2.52 14.95
N SER A 519 42.42 -1.67 15.41
CA SER A 519 42.07 -1.61 16.85
C SER A 519 41.66 -2.99 17.37
N LEU A 520 42.14 -3.32 18.58
CA LEU A 520 41.80 -4.57 19.27
C LEU A 520 40.64 -4.33 20.24
N ILE A 521 39.57 -5.08 20.08
CA ILE A 521 38.44 -5.08 21.01
C ILE A 521 38.16 -6.51 21.46
N ALA A 522 37.82 -6.71 22.73
CA ALA A 522 37.52 -8.03 23.26
C ALA A 522 36.28 -8.63 22.57
N ASP A 523 36.40 -9.85 22.07
CA ASP A 523 35.24 -10.62 21.58
C ASP A 523 34.46 -11.16 22.79
N ALA A 524 33.76 -10.29 23.50
CA ALA A 524 33.01 -10.58 24.72
C ALA A 524 31.69 -9.80 24.75
N PRO A 525 30.66 -10.33 25.40
CA PRO A 525 29.41 -9.61 25.61
C PRO A 525 29.63 -8.27 26.32
N LEU A 526 28.86 -7.26 25.94
CA LEU A 526 28.81 -5.97 26.64
C LEU A 526 28.20 -6.13 28.04
N TYR A 527 27.16 -6.95 28.14
CA TYR A 527 26.49 -7.27 29.39
C TYR A 527 26.58 -8.75 29.67
N THR A 528 26.95 -9.11 30.88
CA THR A 528 26.99 -10.49 31.36
C THR A 528 25.65 -10.89 31.96
N GLN A 529 25.47 -12.16 32.26
CA GLN A 529 24.28 -12.66 32.97
C GLN A 529 24.10 -11.99 34.34
N GLN A 530 25.20 -11.63 35.00
CA GLN A 530 25.19 -10.97 36.31
C GLN A 530 24.78 -9.50 36.24
N ASP A 531 24.92 -8.84 35.10
CA ASP A 531 24.48 -7.44 34.92
C ASP A 531 22.96 -7.25 34.83
N HIS A 532 22.21 -8.32 34.72
CA HIS A 532 20.72 -8.34 34.61
C HIS A 532 20.14 -7.36 33.55
N ARG A 533 20.90 -7.16 32.46
CA ARG A 533 20.53 -6.21 31.39
C ARG A 533 19.67 -6.80 30.28
N MET A 534 19.77 -8.10 30.03
CA MET A 534 19.03 -8.76 28.97
C MET A 534 18.25 -9.96 29.52
N LEU A 535 16.93 -9.83 29.56
CA LEU A 535 16.01 -10.89 29.94
C LEU A 535 15.90 -11.95 28.83
N ASN A 536 15.97 -13.22 29.21
CA ASN A 536 15.68 -14.36 28.31
C ASN A 536 14.17 -14.56 28.20
N THR A 537 13.53 -13.77 27.33
CA THR A 537 12.08 -13.75 27.17
C THR A 537 11.51 -15.10 26.74
N GLU A 538 12.23 -15.91 25.98
CA GLU A 538 11.83 -17.26 25.60
C GLU A 538 11.76 -18.19 26.82
N TYR A 539 12.79 -18.12 27.66
CA TYR A 539 12.83 -18.91 28.89
C TYR A 539 11.78 -18.45 29.88
N CYS A 540 11.55 -17.12 30.01
CA CYS A 540 10.47 -16.58 30.83
C CYS A 540 9.10 -17.07 30.38
N ARG A 541 8.80 -17.11 29.08
CA ARG A 541 7.53 -17.66 28.55
C ARG A 541 7.36 -19.15 28.92
N LYS A 542 8.41 -19.95 28.80
CA LYS A 542 8.37 -21.37 29.20
C LYS A 542 8.07 -21.56 30.68
N LEU A 543 8.50 -20.61 31.51
CA LEU A 543 8.27 -20.64 32.97
C LEU A 543 6.99 -19.90 33.40
N GLY A 544 6.22 -19.29 32.47
CA GLY A 544 5.05 -18.47 32.79
C GLY A 544 5.38 -17.20 33.60
N LEU A 545 6.62 -16.67 33.42
CA LEU A 545 7.07 -15.46 34.10
C LEU A 545 6.77 -14.20 33.27
N SER A 546 6.77 -13.07 33.94
CA SER A 546 6.65 -11.74 33.30
C SER A 546 7.76 -11.54 32.24
N LEU A 547 7.43 -10.79 31.19
CA LEU A 547 8.42 -10.35 30.19
C LEU A 547 8.98 -8.95 30.49
N ASP A 548 8.59 -8.36 31.63
CA ASP A 548 9.14 -7.10 32.09
C ASP A 548 10.46 -7.33 32.83
N PRO A 549 11.58 -6.75 32.37
CA PRO A 549 12.86 -6.80 33.07
C PRO A 549 12.81 -6.16 34.47
N GLY A 550 11.90 -5.22 34.70
CA GLY A 550 11.69 -4.58 35.99
C GLY A 550 10.90 -5.39 37.02
N ASP A 551 10.31 -6.52 36.61
CA ASP A 551 9.52 -7.36 37.50
C ASP A 551 10.36 -7.92 38.64
N PRO A 552 9.98 -7.73 39.93
CA PRO A 552 10.70 -8.24 41.05
C PRO A 552 10.94 -9.76 41.01
N ALA A 553 10.03 -10.54 40.43
CA ALA A 553 10.19 -11.97 40.29
C ALA A 553 11.31 -12.33 39.31
N ASN A 554 11.52 -11.55 38.26
CA ASN A 554 12.64 -11.69 37.33
C ASN A 554 13.95 -11.19 37.97
N GLN A 555 13.90 -10.08 38.70
CA GLN A 555 15.08 -9.52 39.39
C GLN A 555 15.63 -10.44 40.50
N ALA A 556 14.81 -11.29 41.07
CA ALA A 556 15.20 -12.25 42.07
C ALA A 556 15.84 -13.54 41.52
N ARG A 557 16.02 -13.66 40.19
CA ARG A 557 16.45 -14.90 39.52
C ARG A 557 17.61 -14.61 38.55
N ASP A 558 18.68 -15.33 38.67
CA ASP A 558 19.83 -15.23 37.74
C ASP A 558 19.62 -16.07 36.47
N ASP A 559 18.85 -17.15 36.54
CA ASP A 559 18.65 -18.07 35.40
C ASP A 559 17.83 -17.51 34.24
N VAL A 560 17.07 -16.46 34.48
CA VAL A 560 16.28 -15.78 33.43
C VAL A 560 17.05 -14.73 32.66
N TRP A 561 18.28 -14.42 33.02
CA TRP A 561 19.13 -13.43 32.36
C TRP A 561 20.17 -14.11 31.46
N ARG A 562 20.54 -13.41 30.40
CA ARG A 562 21.52 -13.88 29.45
C ARG A 562 22.58 -12.81 29.15
N ALA A 563 23.76 -13.26 28.78
CA ALA A 563 24.79 -12.40 28.22
C ALA A 563 24.30 -11.77 26.90
N TRP A 564 24.62 -10.50 26.67
CA TRP A 564 24.27 -9.80 25.46
C TRP A 564 25.36 -8.80 25.01
N PRO A 565 25.61 -8.71 23.69
CA PRO A 565 25.16 -9.62 22.66
C PRO A 565 25.92 -10.94 22.67
N THR A 566 25.40 -11.93 21.99
CA THR A 566 26.14 -13.15 21.66
C THR A 566 26.43 -13.22 20.17
N ASN A 567 27.55 -13.82 19.79
CA ASN A 567 27.85 -14.13 18.41
C ASN A 567 27.03 -15.33 17.92
N TYR A 568 27.05 -15.57 16.60
CA TYR A 568 26.41 -16.77 16.02
C TYR A 568 26.90 -18.07 16.66
N ASN A 569 28.18 -18.13 17.04
CA ASN A 569 28.83 -19.32 17.61
C ASN A 569 28.87 -19.34 19.16
N GLY A 570 28.20 -18.41 19.83
CA GLY A 570 28.15 -18.32 21.28
C GLY A 570 28.54 -16.95 21.85
N PRO A 571 28.85 -16.88 23.14
CA PRO A 571 29.02 -15.60 23.84
C PRO A 571 30.30 -14.83 23.46
N GLY A 572 31.13 -15.37 22.58
CA GLY A 572 32.43 -14.82 22.22
C GLY A 572 33.59 -15.60 22.88
N THR A 573 34.80 -15.30 22.42
CA THR A 573 36.01 -16.01 22.86
C THR A 573 36.66 -15.38 24.10
N GLY A 574 36.23 -14.18 24.50
CA GLY A 574 36.87 -13.37 25.54
C GLY A 574 38.21 -12.77 25.13
N ARG A 575 38.73 -13.09 23.94
CA ARG A 575 40.06 -12.63 23.47
C ARG A 575 39.89 -11.35 22.64
N PRO A 576 40.92 -10.49 22.63
CA PRO A 576 40.98 -9.37 21.69
C PRO A 576 40.93 -9.85 20.26
N VAL A 577 40.18 -9.17 19.41
CA VAL A 577 40.10 -9.39 17.96
C VAL A 577 40.25 -8.04 17.24
N VAL A 578 40.92 -8.06 16.10
CA VAL A 578 41.11 -6.87 15.27
C VAL A 578 39.78 -6.47 14.66
N VAL A 579 39.46 -5.17 14.65
CA VAL A 579 38.25 -4.59 14.06
C VAL A 579 38.02 -5.10 12.64
N ALA A 580 39.02 -5.21 11.80
CA ALA A 580 38.92 -5.73 10.44
C ALA A 580 38.40 -7.18 10.41
N ASP A 581 38.91 -8.05 11.27
CA ASP A 581 38.50 -9.45 11.37
C ASP A 581 37.11 -9.60 11.99
N ALA A 582 36.80 -8.77 12.99
CA ALA A 582 35.49 -8.73 13.63
C ALA A 582 34.38 -8.35 12.65
N LEU A 583 34.63 -7.37 11.78
CA LEU A 583 33.69 -7.00 10.73
C LEU A 583 33.56 -8.08 9.65
N ALA A 584 34.66 -8.65 9.18
CA ALA A 584 34.68 -9.72 8.18
C ALA A 584 33.89 -10.95 8.64
N GLN A 585 34.06 -11.35 9.91
CA GLN A 585 33.34 -12.46 10.55
C GLN A 585 31.94 -12.07 11.05
N SER A 586 31.59 -10.80 10.95
CA SER A 586 30.28 -10.27 11.39
C SER A 586 30.00 -10.52 12.89
N LEU A 587 31.01 -10.45 13.76
CA LEU A 587 30.83 -10.60 15.21
C LEU A 587 29.80 -9.56 15.72
N ASN A 588 29.00 -9.94 16.72
CA ASN A 588 28.02 -9.06 17.37
C ASN A 588 28.63 -8.27 18.54
N THR A 589 29.56 -8.91 19.26
CA THR A 589 30.16 -8.40 20.49
C THR A 589 30.94 -7.11 20.28
N VAL A 590 31.75 -7.06 19.23
CA VAL A 590 32.64 -5.92 18.94
C VAL A 590 31.88 -4.65 18.54
N PRO A 591 30.98 -4.65 17.53
CA PRO A 591 30.29 -3.41 17.13
C PRO A 591 29.36 -2.87 18.23
N VAL A 592 28.81 -3.73 19.10
CA VAL A 592 27.96 -3.25 20.20
C VAL A 592 28.82 -2.50 21.23
N GLN A 593 30.01 -2.94 21.54
CA GLN A 593 30.94 -2.18 22.40
C GLN A 593 31.34 -0.85 21.76
N ILE A 594 31.61 -0.82 20.45
CA ILE A 594 31.87 0.44 19.71
C ILE A 594 30.67 1.36 19.80
N GLY A 595 29.48 0.83 19.59
CA GLY A 595 28.23 1.59 19.67
C GLY A 595 27.96 2.17 21.07
N ASP A 596 28.26 1.40 22.10
CA ASP A 596 28.15 1.88 23.50
C ASP A 596 29.14 3.03 23.79
N MET A 597 30.39 2.93 23.31
CA MET A 597 31.37 4.02 23.41
C MET A 597 30.93 5.30 22.70
N LEU A 598 30.22 5.19 21.57
CA LEU A 598 29.74 6.32 20.78
C LEU A 598 28.44 6.94 21.36
N GLY A 599 27.63 6.12 22.01
CA GLY A 599 26.36 6.51 22.59
C GLY A 599 25.18 6.43 21.61
N LYS A 600 24.05 5.90 22.10
CA LYS A 600 22.84 5.59 21.31
C LYS A 600 22.30 6.79 20.51
N ARG A 601 22.24 7.96 21.14
CA ARG A 601 21.70 9.18 20.49
C ARG A 601 22.51 9.57 19.26
N ARG A 602 23.82 9.54 19.33
CA ARG A 602 24.71 9.85 18.18
C ARG A 602 24.52 8.86 17.05
N LEU A 603 24.40 7.56 17.39
CA LEU A 603 24.13 6.51 16.41
C LEU A 603 22.79 6.72 15.72
N PHE A 604 21.75 7.06 16.49
CA PHE A 604 20.43 7.32 15.94
C PHE A 604 20.41 8.54 15.01
N ASP A 605 20.92 9.68 15.48
CA ASP A 605 20.96 10.92 14.71
C ASP A 605 21.76 10.75 13.40
N PHE A 606 22.81 9.95 13.40
CA PHE A 606 23.59 9.62 12.23
C PHE A 606 22.81 8.70 11.26
N ALA A 607 22.23 7.61 11.75
CA ALA A 607 21.52 6.65 10.91
C ALA A 607 20.25 7.29 10.30
N TYR A 608 19.49 8.03 11.10
CA TYR A 608 18.26 8.68 10.66
C TYR A 608 18.53 9.91 9.79
N GLY A 609 19.38 10.83 10.27
CA GLY A 609 19.59 12.13 9.64
C GLY A 609 20.65 12.16 8.54
N SER A 610 21.78 11.43 8.72
CA SER A 610 22.89 11.50 7.75
C SER A 610 22.85 10.37 6.72
N LEU A 611 22.24 9.23 7.04
CA LEU A 611 22.13 8.08 6.13
C LEU A 611 20.71 7.86 5.59
N GLY A 612 19.73 8.69 5.94
CA GLY A 612 18.37 8.64 5.41
C GLY A 612 17.58 7.38 5.78
N LEU A 613 17.88 6.72 6.90
CA LEU A 613 17.12 5.57 7.37
C LEU A 613 15.84 6.02 8.09
N THR A 614 14.93 6.61 7.36
CA THR A 614 13.75 7.33 7.87
C THR A 614 12.66 6.43 8.47
N HIS A 615 12.72 5.12 8.28
CA HIS A 615 11.81 4.16 8.92
C HIS A 615 12.19 3.79 10.36
N LEU A 616 13.31 4.30 10.88
CA LEU A 616 13.67 4.10 12.29
C LEU A 616 12.66 4.80 13.20
N ASP A 617 12.17 4.07 14.21
CA ASP A 617 11.27 4.61 15.24
C ASP A 617 12.10 5.34 16.32
N PRO A 618 11.89 6.67 16.52
CA PRO A 618 12.69 7.45 17.46
C PRO A 618 12.57 7.00 18.93
N GLU A 619 11.47 6.36 19.30
CA GLU A 619 11.22 5.91 20.68
C GLU A 619 11.74 4.49 20.91
N ARG A 620 11.56 3.60 19.91
CA ARG A 620 11.86 2.17 20.06
C ARG A 620 13.22 1.78 19.52
N ASP A 621 13.68 2.45 18.46
CA ASP A 621 14.92 2.10 17.77
C ASP A 621 16.14 2.85 18.29
N ASN A 622 16.00 3.79 19.25
CA ASN A 622 17.11 4.48 19.88
C ASN A 622 17.80 3.59 20.93
N ASP A 623 18.22 2.40 20.51
CA ASP A 623 18.93 1.43 21.34
C ASP A 623 19.99 0.67 20.53
N LEU A 624 20.96 0.04 21.22
CA LEU A 624 22.09 -0.67 20.59
C LEU A 624 21.64 -1.83 19.70
N GLY A 625 20.58 -2.54 20.06
CA GLY A 625 20.04 -3.63 19.24
C GLY A 625 19.63 -3.17 17.85
N PRO A 626 18.67 -2.26 17.70
CA PRO A 626 18.26 -1.70 16.41
C PRO A 626 19.39 -0.97 15.66
N LEU A 627 20.15 -0.11 16.36
CA LEU A 627 21.15 0.77 15.73
C LEU A 627 22.46 0.09 15.36
N VAL A 628 22.77 -1.04 15.95
CA VAL A 628 24.03 -1.74 15.69
C VAL A 628 23.81 -3.13 15.08
N LEU A 629 22.85 -3.89 15.60
CA LEU A 629 22.60 -5.27 15.17
C LEU A 629 21.47 -5.40 14.14
N GLY A 630 20.74 -4.31 13.86
CA GLY A 630 19.72 -4.28 12.81
C GLY A 630 18.41 -4.95 13.19
N SER A 631 18.03 -4.93 14.47
CA SER A 631 16.74 -5.42 14.96
C SER A 631 15.71 -4.30 15.07
N GLN A 632 15.59 -3.48 14.02
CA GLN A 632 14.70 -2.33 13.97
C GLN A 632 13.22 -2.72 14.09
N THR A 633 12.38 -1.80 14.58
CA THR A 633 10.95 -1.98 14.75
C THR A 633 10.25 -2.18 13.41
N HIS A 634 10.50 -1.31 12.44
CA HIS A 634 9.96 -1.41 11.09
C HIS A 634 10.97 -1.97 10.09
N GLY A 635 12.25 -1.60 10.25
CA GLY A 635 13.33 -2.03 9.38
C GLY A 635 13.68 -1.00 8.30
N VAL A 636 14.29 -1.49 7.21
CA VAL A 636 14.85 -0.68 6.12
C VAL A 636 14.54 -1.38 4.80
N THR A 637 14.20 -0.63 3.76
CA THR A 637 13.98 -1.20 2.42
C THR A 637 15.30 -1.47 1.70
N PRO A 638 15.36 -2.39 0.72
CA PRO A 638 16.54 -2.58 -0.12
C PRO A 638 17.06 -1.28 -0.77
N VAL A 639 16.19 -0.40 -1.25
CA VAL A 639 16.60 0.90 -1.82
C VAL A 639 17.27 1.76 -0.75
N GLN A 640 16.67 1.92 0.43
CA GLN A 640 17.28 2.69 1.52
C GLN A 640 18.61 2.09 1.98
N LEU A 641 18.70 0.75 2.00
CA LEU A 641 19.93 0.05 2.39
C LEU A 641 21.04 0.27 1.36
N ALA A 642 20.75 0.13 0.06
CA ALA A 642 21.70 0.44 -1.01
C ALA A 642 22.17 1.90 -0.93
N ASN A 643 21.22 2.81 -0.74
CA ASN A 643 21.51 4.24 -0.65
C ASN A 643 22.39 4.60 0.57
N ALA A 644 22.11 4.02 1.74
CA ALA A 644 22.95 4.22 2.92
C ALA A 644 24.39 3.68 2.73
N TYR A 645 24.55 2.59 1.98
CA TYR A 645 25.88 2.04 1.67
C TYR A 645 26.63 2.79 0.58
N SER A 646 25.95 3.58 -0.26
CA SER A 646 26.60 4.38 -1.30
C SER A 646 27.62 5.38 -0.72
N VAL A 647 27.42 5.81 0.53
CA VAL A 647 28.36 6.71 1.24
C VAL A 647 29.77 6.14 1.36
N PHE A 648 29.98 4.83 1.25
CA PHE A 648 31.29 4.19 1.37
C PHE A 648 32.16 4.32 0.10
N ARG A 649 31.75 5.15 -0.87
CA ARG A 649 32.61 5.56 -1.98
C ARG A 649 33.37 6.87 -1.66
N ASP A 650 32.64 7.91 -1.26
CA ASP A 650 33.16 9.29 -1.09
C ASP A 650 32.72 9.98 0.20
N GLY A 651 31.94 9.29 1.03
CA GLY A 651 31.43 9.81 2.30
C GLY A 651 30.16 10.64 2.18
N VAL A 652 29.61 10.81 0.96
CA VAL A 652 28.45 11.68 0.69
C VAL A 652 27.18 10.85 0.55
N TYR A 653 26.18 11.19 1.36
CA TYR A 653 24.83 10.70 1.18
C TYR A 653 24.06 11.59 0.20
N ARG A 654 23.40 10.98 -0.77
CA ARG A 654 22.50 11.62 -1.74
C ARG A 654 21.16 10.91 -1.70
N PRO A 655 20.01 11.62 -1.56
CA PRO A 655 18.69 10.97 -1.57
C PRO A 655 18.46 10.14 -2.83
N ALA A 656 17.74 9.04 -2.68
CA ALA A 656 17.44 8.16 -3.81
C ALA A 656 16.50 8.84 -4.81
N LEU A 657 16.88 8.82 -6.08
CA LEU A 657 16.11 9.38 -7.21
C LEU A 657 15.66 8.26 -8.14
N TYR A 658 14.38 8.23 -8.45
CA TYR A 658 13.78 7.33 -9.44
C TYR A 658 13.58 8.01 -10.79
N TYR A 659 13.60 9.34 -10.80
CA TYR A 659 13.58 10.19 -11.98
C TYR A 659 14.29 11.51 -11.69
N THR A 660 14.86 12.09 -12.73
CA THR A 660 15.63 13.35 -12.62
C THR A 660 14.76 14.57 -12.87
N LYS A 661 13.76 14.43 -13.74
CA LYS A 661 12.93 15.56 -14.20
C LYS A 661 11.55 15.08 -14.65
N VAL A 662 10.56 15.94 -14.46
CA VAL A 662 9.23 15.80 -15.08
C VAL A 662 8.91 17.10 -15.82
N THR A 663 8.43 16.96 -17.07
CA THR A 663 7.94 18.11 -17.85
C THR A 663 6.48 17.92 -18.22
N LEU A 664 5.81 19.04 -18.51
CA LEU A 664 4.49 19.04 -19.13
C LEU A 664 4.61 18.76 -20.66
N ALA A 665 3.48 18.54 -21.32
CA ALA A 665 3.44 18.29 -22.76
C ALA A 665 4.03 19.43 -23.61
N ASP A 666 3.98 20.67 -23.11
CA ASP A 666 4.57 21.86 -23.75
C ASP A 666 6.09 21.98 -23.53
N GLY A 667 6.70 21.02 -22.81
CA GLY A 667 8.13 21.02 -22.51
C GLY A 667 8.55 21.83 -21.28
N SER A 668 7.64 22.54 -20.63
CA SER A 668 7.93 23.27 -19.40
C SER A 668 8.23 22.32 -18.24
N THR A 669 9.19 22.70 -17.38
CA THR A 669 9.55 21.88 -16.21
C THR A 669 8.43 21.89 -15.18
N TYR A 670 7.96 20.70 -14.79
CA TYR A 670 6.96 20.50 -13.76
C TYR A 670 7.59 20.14 -12.41
N LEU A 671 8.52 19.18 -12.38
CA LEU A 671 9.33 18.79 -11.22
C LEU A 671 10.79 18.62 -11.66
N ASP A 672 11.73 18.97 -10.80
CA ASP A 672 13.16 18.78 -11.05
C ASP A 672 13.88 18.27 -9.78
N PRO A 673 13.60 17.01 -9.37
CA PRO A 673 14.21 16.46 -8.16
C PRO A 673 15.74 16.42 -8.21
N ALA A 674 16.34 16.32 -9.40
CA ALA A 674 17.79 16.35 -9.54
C ALA A 674 18.37 17.71 -9.18
N GLN A 675 17.69 18.81 -9.55
CA GLN A 675 18.10 20.17 -9.18
C GLN A 675 17.78 20.48 -7.70
N ASP A 676 16.67 19.94 -7.19
CA ASP A 676 16.20 20.16 -5.82
C ASP A 676 16.90 19.23 -4.81
N SER A 677 17.65 18.22 -5.31
CA SER A 677 18.36 17.24 -4.47
C SER A 677 19.47 17.92 -3.67
N TYR A 678 19.70 17.41 -2.49
CA TYR A 678 20.78 17.82 -1.59
C TYR A 678 21.80 16.71 -1.39
N ALA A 679 23.01 17.07 -1.04
CA ALA A 679 24.06 16.13 -0.68
C ALA A 679 24.52 16.42 0.75
N VAL A 680 24.70 15.39 1.54
CA VAL A 680 25.16 15.49 2.92
C VAL A 680 26.49 14.76 3.05
N GLN A 681 27.53 15.42 3.53
CA GLN A 681 28.76 14.75 3.93
C GLN A 681 28.46 13.95 5.21
N ALA A 682 28.17 12.68 5.08
CA ALA A 682 27.82 11.80 6.19
C ALA A 682 29.05 11.41 7.01
N VAL A 683 30.14 11.07 6.33
CA VAL A 683 31.47 10.80 6.92
C VAL A 683 32.56 11.40 6.01
N SER A 684 33.77 11.55 6.52
CA SER A 684 34.91 11.99 5.69
C SER A 684 35.18 10.98 4.55
N PRO A 685 35.70 11.44 3.40
CA PRO A 685 36.12 10.52 2.32
C PRO A 685 37.11 9.44 2.81
N GLN A 686 37.94 9.80 3.76
CA GLN A 686 38.92 8.89 4.39
C GLN A 686 38.22 7.76 5.14
N THR A 687 37.25 8.08 5.97
CA THR A 687 36.42 7.09 6.67
C THR A 687 35.67 6.20 5.69
N ALA A 688 35.06 6.78 4.65
CA ALA A 688 34.36 6.04 3.59
C ALA A 688 35.27 5.00 2.92
N TYR A 689 36.49 5.39 2.55
CA TYR A 689 37.45 4.49 1.95
C TYR A 689 37.94 3.40 2.92
N ILE A 690 38.24 3.76 4.19
CA ILE A 690 38.62 2.79 5.21
C ILE A 690 37.50 1.77 5.42
N MET A 691 36.25 2.21 5.50
CA MET A 691 35.10 1.33 5.61
C MET A 691 34.94 0.39 4.39
N ASN A 692 35.16 0.92 3.19
CA ASN A 692 35.17 0.10 1.97
C ASN A 692 36.25 -1.01 2.05
N ARG A 693 37.47 -0.68 2.52
CA ARG A 693 38.54 -1.66 2.71
C ARG A 693 38.22 -2.72 3.78
N LEU A 694 37.56 -2.33 4.86
CA LEU A 694 37.03 -3.25 5.87
C LEU A 694 35.97 -4.20 5.29
N LEU A 695 35.03 -3.68 4.49
CA LEU A 695 33.96 -4.45 3.81
C LEU A 695 34.54 -5.42 2.76
N ARG A 696 35.64 -5.11 2.12
CA ARG A 696 36.38 -6.05 1.24
C ARG A 696 36.76 -7.32 1.97
N GLY A 697 37.11 -7.22 3.27
CA GLY A 697 37.41 -8.36 4.13
C GLY A 697 36.31 -9.41 4.20
N VAL A 698 35.07 -9.00 4.08
CA VAL A 698 33.90 -9.92 4.06
C VAL A 698 33.96 -10.91 2.88
N LEU A 699 34.50 -10.47 1.73
CA LEU A 699 34.68 -11.28 0.53
C LEU A 699 36.01 -12.04 0.46
N THR A 700 37.05 -11.55 1.14
CA THR A 700 38.42 -12.00 0.94
C THR A 700 39.09 -12.65 2.17
N ALA A 701 38.72 -12.22 3.38
CA ALA A 701 39.34 -12.73 4.61
C ALA A 701 38.98 -14.20 4.86
N PRO A 702 39.87 -14.98 5.54
CA PRO A 702 39.61 -16.40 5.82
C PRO A 702 38.30 -16.69 6.56
N GLY A 703 37.87 -15.77 7.45
CA GLY A 703 36.61 -15.87 8.19
C GLY A 703 35.47 -15.05 7.58
N GLY A 704 35.65 -14.50 6.37
CA GLY A 704 34.64 -13.62 5.74
C GLY A 704 33.33 -14.33 5.43
N THR A 705 32.20 -13.71 5.82
CA THR A 705 30.86 -14.31 5.74
C THR A 705 30.34 -14.47 4.30
N ALA A 706 30.94 -13.80 3.32
CA ALA A 706 30.69 -13.95 1.88
C ALA A 706 31.97 -14.28 1.10
N ARG A 707 32.88 -15.00 1.73
CA ARG A 707 34.16 -15.38 1.10
C ARG A 707 33.94 -16.14 -0.21
N GLY A 708 34.61 -15.68 -1.27
CA GLY A 708 34.49 -16.28 -2.61
C GLY A 708 33.26 -15.87 -3.41
N MET A 709 32.51 -14.90 -2.92
CA MET A 709 31.34 -14.35 -3.62
C MET A 709 31.63 -13.03 -4.36
N ALA A 710 32.89 -12.65 -4.51
CA ALA A 710 33.23 -11.55 -5.41
C ALA A 710 32.88 -11.91 -6.86
N PRO A 711 32.41 -10.97 -7.69
CA PRO A 711 32.27 -11.18 -9.13
C PRO A 711 33.61 -11.62 -9.73
N ALA A 712 33.57 -12.44 -10.76
CA ALA A 712 34.81 -12.86 -11.47
C ALA A 712 35.40 -11.65 -12.20
N GLY A 713 36.75 -11.62 -12.28
CA GLY A 713 37.48 -10.52 -12.89
C GLY A 713 38.30 -9.74 -11.88
N GLU A 714 38.85 -8.61 -12.30
CA GLU A 714 39.74 -7.78 -11.49
C GLU A 714 39.04 -6.63 -10.77
N MET A 715 37.75 -6.38 -11.09
CA MET A 715 36.99 -5.28 -10.51
C MET A 715 36.96 -5.36 -8.98
N GLU A 716 37.28 -4.27 -8.33
CA GLU A 716 37.18 -4.21 -6.87
C GLU A 716 35.75 -4.43 -6.38
N ALA A 717 35.62 -5.14 -5.26
CA ALA A 717 34.32 -5.39 -4.65
C ALA A 717 34.43 -5.42 -3.12
N ALA A 718 33.35 -4.99 -2.49
CA ALA A 718 33.16 -5.01 -1.04
C ALA A 718 31.73 -5.47 -0.75
N ALA A 719 31.48 -6.07 0.41
CA ALA A 719 30.13 -6.56 0.72
C ALA A 719 29.86 -6.64 2.23
N LYS A 720 28.58 -6.83 2.56
CA LYS A 720 28.14 -7.19 3.91
C LYS A 720 26.93 -8.10 3.86
N THR A 721 26.95 -9.15 4.68
CA THR A 721 25.83 -10.06 4.91
C THR A 721 25.02 -9.65 6.12
N GLY A 722 23.73 -9.86 6.08
CA GLY A 722 22.82 -9.70 7.20
C GLY A 722 21.96 -10.95 7.41
N THR A 723 21.70 -11.24 8.67
CA THR A 723 20.80 -12.31 9.11
C THR A 723 20.14 -11.82 10.38
N THR A 724 18.82 -11.90 10.43
CA THR A 724 18.05 -11.54 11.62
C THR A 724 17.96 -12.69 12.60
N THR A 725 17.53 -12.41 13.83
CA THR A 725 17.25 -13.42 14.85
C THR A 725 16.27 -14.46 14.29
N ASP A 726 16.49 -15.71 14.64
CA ASP A 726 15.69 -16.87 14.20
C ASP A 726 15.64 -17.03 12.66
N TYR A 727 16.65 -16.54 11.93
CA TYR A 727 16.77 -16.70 10.46
C TYR A 727 15.52 -16.27 9.69
N ARG A 728 14.84 -15.21 10.13
CA ARG A 728 13.59 -14.75 9.49
C ARG A 728 13.81 -13.97 8.22
N ASP A 729 14.88 -13.15 8.21
CA ASP A 729 15.25 -12.32 7.08
C ASP A 729 16.74 -12.47 6.81
N PHE A 730 17.06 -12.57 5.53
CA PHE A 730 18.44 -12.49 5.03
C PHE A 730 18.55 -11.20 4.22
N THR A 731 19.65 -10.48 4.43
CA THR A 731 20.00 -9.29 3.67
C THR A 731 21.44 -9.39 3.16
N PHE A 732 21.69 -8.69 2.08
CA PHE A 732 23.03 -8.61 1.50
C PHE A 732 23.20 -7.26 0.82
N VAL A 733 24.39 -6.66 0.97
CA VAL A 733 24.80 -5.47 0.21
C VAL A 733 26.14 -5.75 -0.40
N GLY A 734 26.26 -5.48 -1.69
CA GLY A 734 27.50 -5.56 -2.43
C GLY A 734 27.80 -4.24 -3.14
N LEU A 735 29.05 -3.84 -3.11
CA LEU A 735 29.56 -2.62 -3.72
C LEU A 735 30.63 -2.95 -4.75
N THR A 736 30.59 -2.25 -5.86
CA THR A 736 31.66 -2.17 -6.85
C THR A 736 31.95 -0.68 -7.12
N PRO A 737 33.01 -0.30 -7.82
CA PRO A 737 33.23 1.12 -8.15
C PRO A 737 32.11 1.77 -8.98
N TYR A 738 31.26 0.97 -9.61
CA TYR A 738 30.14 1.42 -10.45
C TYR A 738 28.80 1.41 -9.72
N TYR A 739 28.54 0.40 -8.89
CA TYR A 739 27.19 0.10 -8.39
C TYR A 739 27.18 -0.32 -6.92
N VAL A 740 26.10 0.03 -6.26
CA VAL A 740 25.70 -0.53 -4.96
C VAL A 740 24.41 -1.32 -5.17
N THR A 741 24.42 -2.59 -4.75
CA THR A 741 23.22 -3.44 -4.84
C THR A 741 22.90 -4.00 -3.45
N ALA A 742 21.64 -3.81 -3.01
CA ALA A 742 21.15 -4.41 -1.78
C ALA A 742 19.97 -5.34 -2.07
N GLY A 743 19.88 -6.42 -1.32
CA GLY A 743 18.81 -7.39 -1.44
C GLY A 743 18.32 -7.91 -0.10
N TRP A 744 17.08 -8.35 -0.10
CA TRP A 744 16.38 -9.01 0.99
C TRP A 744 15.76 -10.33 0.51
N TRP A 745 15.72 -11.34 1.38
CA TRP A 745 15.07 -12.63 1.18
C TRP A 745 14.45 -13.14 2.46
N GLY A 746 13.14 -13.51 2.42
CA GLY A 746 12.40 -14.00 3.56
C GLY A 746 10.93 -14.26 3.24
N TYR A 747 10.10 -14.42 4.26
CA TYR A 747 8.64 -14.43 4.11
C TYR A 747 8.05 -13.03 4.32
N ASP A 748 6.93 -12.73 3.67
CA ASP A 748 6.19 -11.47 3.89
C ASP A 748 5.77 -11.32 5.37
N VAL A 749 5.29 -12.39 5.97
CA VAL A 749 5.14 -12.49 7.42
C VAL A 749 6.36 -13.22 7.98
N PRO A 750 7.20 -12.54 8.80
CA PRO A 750 8.46 -13.09 9.26
C PRO A 750 8.35 -14.47 9.91
N ALA A 751 9.11 -15.45 9.42
CA ALA A 751 9.13 -16.81 9.96
C ALA A 751 10.53 -17.41 9.87
N ASP A 752 10.80 -18.33 10.76
CA ASP A 752 12.08 -19.03 10.89
C ASP A 752 12.34 -19.96 9.68
N LEU A 753 13.26 -19.56 8.81
CA LEU A 753 13.70 -20.33 7.65
C LEU A 753 14.59 -21.53 8.02
N SER A 754 15.16 -21.55 9.22
CA SER A 754 16.03 -22.66 9.67
C SER A 754 15.24 -23.96 9.85
N GLN A 755 13.94 -23.89 10.09
CA GLN A 755 13.04 -25.04 10.15
C GLN A 755 12.92 -25.76 8.80
N GLN A 756 13.23 -25.05 7.70
CA GLN A 756 13.30 -25.61 6.34
C GLN A 756 14.76 -25.83 5.88
N GLY A 757 15.71 -25.86 6.82
CA GLY A 757 17.11 -26.13 6.54
C GLY A 757 17.92 -24.92 6.05
N VAL A 758 17.33 -23.72 5.97
CA VAL A 758 18.02 -22.51 5.51
C VAL A 758 18.59 -21.73 6.67
N ARG A 759 19.90 -21.56 6.66
CA ARG A 759 20.64 -20.82 7.70
C ARG A 759 21.60 -19.75 7.13
N THR A 760 21.58 -19.54 5.84
CA THR A 760 22.48 -18.56 5.19
C THR A 760 21.76 -17.83 4.06
N GLY A 761 22.06 -16.54 3.86
CA GLY A 761 21.62 -15.75 2.73
C GLY A 761 22.41 -15.99 1.42
N LYS A 762 22.95 -17.21 1.23
CA LYS A 762 23.74 -17.55 0.05
C LYS A 762 23.03 -17.28 -1.29
N PRO A 763 21.71 -17.48 -1.44
CA PRO A 763 20.98 -17.11 -2.64
C PRO A 763 21.20 -15.65 -3.06
N LEU A 764 21.08 -14.69 -2.16
CA LEU A 764 21.33 -13.27 -2.45
C LEU A 764 22.78 -13.00 -2.85
N GLN A 765 23.74 -13.66 -2.18
CA GLN A 765 25.17 -13.53 -2.49
C GLN A 765 25.51 -14.05 -3.88
N THR A 766 24.92 -15.20 -4.25
CA THR A 766 25.12 -15.82 -5.57
C THR A 766 24.49 -14.98 -6.66
N LEU A 767 23.25 -14.53 -6.46
CA LEU A 767 22.57 -13.62 -7.41
C LEU A 767 23.41 -12.36 -7.61
N TRP A 768 23.85 -11.68 -6.53
CA TRP A 768 24.66 -10.48 -6.64
C TRP A 768 25.95 -10.69 -7.40
N ARG A 769 26.68 -11.79 -7.12
CA ARG A 769 27.92 -12.14 -7.82
C ARG A 769 27.69 -12.25 -9.32
N ASP A 770 26.69 -13.03 -9.74
CA ASP A 770 26.45 -13.35 -11.14
C ASP A 770 25.85 -12.14 -11.88
N TYR A 771 24.97 -11.38 -11.19
CA TYR A 771 24.41 -10.14 -11.70
C TYR A 771 25.49 -9.08 -11.93
N MET A 772 26.35 -8.84 -10.94
CA MET A 772 27.44 -7.86 -11.06
C MET A 772 28.49 -8.29 -12.09
N GLN A 773 28.74 -9.58 -12.23
CA GLN A 773 29.63 -10.08 -13.27
C GLN A 773 29.13 -9.71 -14.67
N GLN A 774 27.86 -9.92 -14.94
CA GLN A 774 27.25 -9.55 -16.23
C GLN A 774 27.05 -8.01 -16.36
N ALA A 775 26.67 -7.35 -15.28
CA ALA A 775 26.46 -5.91 -15.27
C ALA A 775 27.74 -5.12 -15.62
N GLN A 776 28.90 -5.64 -15.27
CA GLN A 776 30.19 -4.98 -15.47
C GLN A 776 30.94 -5.48 -16.72
N GLU A 777 30.37 -6.43 -17.47
CA GLU A 777 30.97 -6.91 -18.70
C GLU A 777 31.16 -5.76 -19.70
N GLY A 778 32.40 -5.58 -20.15
CA GLY A 778 32.79 -4.52 -21.08
C GLY A 778 33.01 -3.15 -20.45
N LEU A 779 32.80 -3.00 -19.13
CA LEU A 779 33.13 -1.74 -18.44
C LEU A 779 34.64 -1.67 -18.18
N PRO A 780 35.25 -0.46 -18.22
CA PRO A 780 36.64 -0.26 -17.82
C PRO A 780 36.89 -0.73 -16.39
N TYR A 781 38.10 -1.22 -16.16
CA TYR A 781 38.52 -1.50 -14.77
C TYR A 781 38.57 -0.22 -13.96
N LEU A 782 37.98 -0.24 -12.78
CA LEU A 782 38.07 0.83 -11.79
C LEU A 782 38.37 0.27 -10.39
N GLU A 783 39.07 1.08 -9.61
CA GLU A 783 39.23 0.92 -8.17
C GLU A 783 38.43 1.98 -7.42
N PHE A 784 38.12 1.72 -6.17
CA PHE A 784 37.55 2.77 -5.33
C PHE A 784 38.61 3.88 -5.11
N PRO A 785 38.25 5.15 -5.32
CA PRO A 785 39.18 6.26 -5.28
C PRO A 785 39.83 6.38 -3.88
N VAL A 786 41.14 6.45 -3.86
CA VAL A 786 41.92 6.67 -2.62
C VAL A 786 41.92 8.15 -2.29
N PRO A 787 41.30 8.63 -1.22
CA PRO A 787 41.31 10.04 -0.87
C PRO A 787 42.66 10.46 -0.29
N GLU A 788 42.96 11.76 -0.40
CA GLU A 788 44.12 12.36 0.24
C GLU A 788 44.08 12.17 1.77
N GLY A 789 45.20 11.90 2.40
CA GLY A 789 45.33 11.71 3.85
C GLY A 789 45.08 10.24 4.32
N VAL A 790 44.75 9.32 3.39
CA VAL A 790 44.75 7.88 3.72
C VAL A 790 46.11 7.26 3.44
N VAL A 791 46.61 6.54 4.43
CA VAL A 791 47.89 5.82 4.35
C VAL A 791 47.71 4.32 4.60
N ALA A 792 48.34 3.52 3.76
CA ALA A 792 48.46 2.07 4.00
C ALA A 792 49.67 1.78 4.87
N ARG A 793 49.49 1.06 5.95
CA ARG A 793 50.54 0.64 6.90
C ARG A 793 50.39 -0.83 7.24
N ARG A 794 51.53 -1.44 7.61
CA ARG A 794 51.53 -2.81 8.09
C ARG A 794 51.30 -2.87 9.60
N TYR A 795 50.50 -3.80 10.05
CA TYR A 795 50.24 -4.03 11.47
C TYR A 795 50.33 -5.51 11.83
N ASP A 796 50.65 -5.78 13.09
CA ASP A 796 50.61 -7.12 13.65
C ASP A 796 49.18 -7.43 14.11
N PRO A 797 48.49 -8.45 13.53
CA PRO A 797 47.13 -8.81 13.92
C PRO A 797 46.97 -9.22 15.39
N ALA A 798 48.05 -9.62 16.07
CA ALA A 798 48.00 -10.02 17.47
C ALA A 798 48.00 -8.83 18.43
N THR A 799 48.64 -7.74 18.05
CA THR A 799 48.82 -6.55 18.93
C THR A 799 48.09 -5.33 18.40
N GLY A 800 47.63 -5.31 17.13
CA GLY A 800 47.05 -4.16 16.48
C GLY A 800 48.06 -3.03 16.17
N CYS A 801 49.30 -3.16 16.62
CA CYS A 801 50.35 -2.14 16.48
C CYS A 801 50.97 -2.15 15.08
N LEU A 802 51.53 -1.01 14.68
CA LEU A 802 52.29 -0.90 13.43
C LEU A 802 53.59 -1.70 13.49
N VAL A 803 53.93 -2.32 12.36
CA VAL A 803 55.18 -3.07 12.20
C VAL A 803 55.88 -2.65 10.90
N PRO A 804 57.20 -2.60 10.88
CA PRO A 804 57.96 -2.19 9.69
C PRO A 804 57.92 -3.22 8.57
N SER A 805 57.74 -4.51 8.89
CA SER A 805 57.68 -5.62 7.94
C SER A 805 56.84 -6.77 8.48
N GLY A 806 56.36 -7.66 7.58
CA GLY A 806 55.46 -8.74 7.97
C GLY A 806 54.02 -8.22 8.24
N GLY A 807 53.25 -8.99 9.01
CA GLY A 807 51.91 -8.63 9.40
C GLY A 807 50.90 -8.43 8.23
N ALA A 808 49.74 -7.83 8.52
CA ALA A 808 48.68 -7.49 7.58
C ALA A 808 48.76 -6.00 7.17
N VAL A 809 48.09 -5.64 6.07
CA VAL A 809 48.00 -4.25 5.62
C VAL A 809 46.69 -3.66 6.15
N GLY A 810 46.79 -2.53 6.82
CA GLY A 810 45.66 -1.71 7.26
C GLY A 810 45.68 -0.34 6.59
N TYR A 811 44.56 0.34 6.63
CA TYR A 811 44.34 1.68 6.06
C TYR A 811 43.92 2.64 7.16
N TYR A 812 44.57 3.79 7.22
CA TYR A 812 44.46 4.74 8.32
C TYR A 812 44.44 6.18 7.82
N THR A 813 43.94 7.07 8.64
CA THR A 813 44.25 8.49 8.52
C THR A 813 45.54 8.78 9.34
N GLU A 814 46.28 9.84 8.97
CA GLU A 814 47.54 10.17 9.64
C GLU A 814 47.34 10.52 11.12
N ASP A 815 46.18 11.05 11.48
CA ASP A 815 45.83 11.46 12.85
C ASP A 815 45.23 10.29 13.67
N ASN A 816 44.92 9.14 13.06
CA ASN A 816 44.34 7.96 13.71
C ASN A 816 45.18 6.68 13.45
N LEU A 817 46.48 6.80 13.48
CA LEU A 817 47.40 5.67 13.38
C LEU A 817 47.42 4.86 14.67
N PRO A 818 47.52 3.52 14.61
CA PRO A 818 47.81 2.73 15.78
C PRO A 818 49.25 2.96 16.28
N PRO A 819 49.57 2.66 17.55
CA PRO A 819 50.91 2.81 18.06
C PRO A 819 51.90 1.89 17.32
N GLU A 820 53.15 2.31 17.24
CA GLU A 820 54.25 1.42 16.79
C GLU A 820 54.51 0.29 17.80
N GLN A 821 54.78 -0.88 17.29
CA GLN A 821 55.16 -1.99 18.15
C GLN A 821 56.52 -1.65 18.83
N PRO A 822 56.61 -1.71 20.16
CA PRO A 822 57.90 -1.50 20.82
C PRO A 822 58.96 -2.40 20.22
N ALA A 823 60.12 -1.87 19.95
CA ALA A 823 61.28 -2.67 19.52
C ALA A 823 61.52 -3.78 20.57
N LEU A 824 61.52 -5.02 20.10
CA LEU A 824 61.92 -6.12 21.00
C LEU A 824 63.32 -5.81 21.52
N PRO A 825 63.56 -5.88 22.85
CA PRO A 825 64.85 -5.59 23.43
C PRO A 825 65.96 -6.52 22.94
#